data_3d5b912c5ce8666b01d1667c92cb13a1
#
_entry.id   3d5b912c5ce8666b01d1667c92cb13a1
#
_cell.length_a   1.000
_cell.length_b   1.000
_cell.length_c   1.000
_cell.angle_alpha   90.00
_cell.angle_beta   90.00
_cell.angle_gamma   90.00
#
_symmetry.space_group_name_H-M   'P 1'
#
loop_
_entity.id
_entity.type
_entity.pdbx_description
1 polymer ?
#
loop_
_entity_poly.entity_id
_entity_poly.type
_entity_poly.pdbx_seq_one_letter_code
_entity_poly.pdbx_strand_id
1 'polypeptide(L)'
;MEGFENFVNEVWREAPVDNSNAMINMMNKLKYLKKKIRVWNGMRQSPKTRKHVLKQELADLEMIIDKGDASSDTLHKRAEVVKSIQEVDKLCAMEASQKAKIKWAIEGDENSKYYHGILNKKRNQLSIRGVLVEGDWVENPNMVKNEFLNHFKNRFDRPKSVRPMLNMEFPHHLNSMQQLDLEAEVSNEEIKKAVWDCGVDKSPGPDGFTFGFYKRFWSLIEKDVLAAVKYFFHYSRIPKGCNSSFIALIPKTPEAKMVKDFRPISLIGSLYKIIAKILANRLVVVLGDIVNEVQSAFVADRQILDGPFILNEVLQWCKLKKKHSFILKIDFEKAYDSVRWDYLDDVLRKFGFGEKWCGWIQECLRSSWGSVLVNGSPTEEFQFFKGLKQGDPLSPFIFILVMESLHISFKRVVDAGMFNGIVLNSVMHLSHMFYADDAVFMGQWSTKNIDTIIYVLKCFHRASGLSINLSKSKLLGVVVSEDRVVQAANRIGCGVLKAPFAYLGSKVGGNMSRIKSWDEIVDKMVDRLSKWKMKTLSIGGRLTLLKAVLGSMPIYHMSIFKVPMKVLQRMESIRSRFFSGVDLNSKKSIWVKWSKVLCSKEKGGLGVSSLYALNRALMCKWVWRFTTQKNLLWTRVIKAIHGEDGKNGSGFKVGYKSIWRSILQEVETLKIKGIHLNNFMQKKLGNGADTYFWEDLWHGDMVLKQRYPRLYALEVKKTVDVASKLSQENLTWSFRRAPRSGVEQDQLTDLTTYVEGVVLGVTPDRWYWTLDGSGEFSVASARKVIDDNRFPEVSTQTRWIKAVPIKVNIHAWKVRMDCLPTRLNISRRGIDIPSILCPVCGSVTESSSHLFFDCLVAKDNFRKICRWWEVDFMEVHTFDEWVSWIVNLRIPIKHKRLLEGVCFGLWWLIWAYRNKCVFGVVSPSKAVIFDDVVSYSFYWSRFRCNVSFSWVDWLKNPYLVTL
;
A
#
# COMPACT_ATOMS: atom_id res chain seq x y z
N MET A 1 -0.35 -7.10 28.21
CA MET A 1 -0.43 -8.22 29.17
C MET A 1 0.22 -7.75 30.44
N GLU A 2 -0.54 -7.78 31.52
CA GLU A 2 -0.07 -7.34 32.83
C GLU A 2 1.11 -8.20 33.27
N GLY A 3 2.16 -7.59 33.85
CA GLY A 3 3.38 -8.27 34.30
C GLY A 3 4.37 -8.69 33.21
N PHE A 4 4.02 -8.64 31.90
CA PHE A 4 4.91 -9.11 30.84
C PHE A 4 6.15 -8.23 30.67
N GLU A 5 6.03 -6.93 30.87
CA GLU A 5 7.14 -5.99 30.75
C GLU A 5 8.19 -6.22 31.83
N ASN A 6 7.76 -6.36 33.10
CA ASN A 6 8.65 -6.66 34.22
C ASN A 6 9.33 -8.00 34.02
N PHE A 7 8.56 -9.04 33.63
CA PHE A 7 9.12 -10.36 33.33
C PHE A 7 10.22 -10.31 32.25
N VAL A 8 9.99 -9.57 31.14
CA VAL A 8 11.01 -9.45 30.09
C VAL A 8 12.24 -8.71 30.58
N ASN A 9 12.07 -7.64 31.38
CA ASN A 9 13.15 -6.87 31.96
C ASN A 9 14.03 -7.72 32.91
N GLU A 10 13.43 -8.52 33.79
CA GLU A 10 14.12 -9.44 34.70
C GLU A 10 14.88 -10.49 33.92
N VAL A 11 14.20 -11.24 33.05
CA VAL A 11 14.82 -12.33 32.28
C VAL A 11 15.96 -11.83 31.38
N TRP A 12 15.87 -10.61 30.81
CA TRP A 12 16.96 -10.04 30.01
C TRP A 12 18.21 -9.74 30.83
N ARG A 13 18.05 -9.27 32.07
CA ARG A 13 19.15 -8.97 33.00
C ARG A 13 19.82 -10.25 33.52
N GLU A 14 19.03 -11.30 33.77
CA GLU A 14 19.52 -12.62 34.19
C GLU A 14 20.18 -13.44 33.10
N ALA A 15 20.03 -13.03 31.83
CA ALA A 15 20.51 -13.81 30.68
C ALA A 15 22.04 -13.94 30.74
N PRO A 16 22.60 -15.14 30.47
CA PRO A 16 24.05 -15.37 30.44
C PRO A 16 24.74 -14.43 29.45
N VAL A 17 25.82 -13.78 29.87
CA VAL A 17 26.61 -12.85 29.06
C VAL A 17 27.81 -13.58 28.49
N ASP A 18 27.98 -13.49 27.17
CA ASP A 18 29.17 -13.95 26.45
C ASP A 18 30.02 -12.73 26.09
N ASN A 19 31.14 -12.55 26.74
CA ASN A 19 32.02 -11.41 26.53
C ASN A 19 32.98 -11.58 25.34
N SER A 20 33.04 -12.80 24.75
CA SER A 20 33.95 -13.09 23.64
C SER A 20 33.47 -12.50 22.30
N ASN A 21 32.14 -12.42 22.09
CA ASN A 21 31.56 -11.96 20.83
C ASN A 21 30.18 -11.34 21.04
N ALA A 22 30.04 -10.05 20.70
CA ALA A 22 28.81 -9.31 20.92
C ALA A 22 27.60 -9.87 20.12
N MET A 23 27.83 -10.45 18.93
CA MET A 23 26.76 -11.06 18.12
C MET A 23 26.27 -12.36 18.76
N ILE A 24 27.19 -13.18 19.26
CA ILE A 24 26.86 -14.43 19.98
C ILE A 24 26.12 -14.09 21.26
N ASN A 25 26.61 -13.09 22.03
CA ASN A 25 25.96 -12.61 23.24
C ASN A 25 24.49 -12.23 22.98
N MET A 26 24.24 -11.38 22.00
CA MET A 26 22.88 -10.96 21.63
C MET A 26 22.00 -12.16 21.26
N MET A 27 22.54 -13.11 20.47
CA MET A 27 21.79 -14.29 20.05
C MET A 27 21.48 -15.22 21.25
N ASN A 28 22.41 -15.39 22.18
CA ASN A 28 22.22 -16.21 23.39
C ASN A 28 21.16 -15.58 24.32
N LYS A 29 21.18 -14.27 24.52
CA LYS A 29 20.14 -13.55 25.26
C LYS A 29 18.76 -13.74 24.64
N LEU A 30 18.64 -13.62 23.31
CA LEU A 30 17.37 -13.87 22.61
C LEU A 30 16.89 -15.33 22.77
N LYS A 31 17.80 -16.32 22.66
CA LYS A 31 17.48 -17.73 22.88
C LYS A 31 16.98 -17.98 24.29
N TYR A 32 17.66 -17.40 25.28
CA TYR A 32 17.30 -17.52 26.70
C TYR A 32 15.92 -16.95 26.98
N LEU A 33 15.69 -15.72 26.54
CA LEU A 33 14.40 -15.06 26.66
C LEU A 33 13.27 -15.84 25.96
N LYS A 34 13.52 -16.37 24.77
CA LYS A 34 12.55 -17.21 24.03
C LYS A 34 12.16 -18.46 24.82
N LYS A 35 13.13 -19.12 25.48
CA LYS A 35 12.88 -20.29 26.34
C LYS A 35 12.01 -19.92 27.54
N LYS A 36 12.33 -18.83 28.22
CA LYS A 36 11.58 -18.34 29.39
C LYS A 36 10.16 -17.88 29.04
N ILE A 37 9.97 -17.19 27.92
CA ILE A 37 8.64 -16.79 27.42
C ILE A 37 7.75 -18.03 27.14
N ARG A 38 8.31 -19.10 26.61
CA ARG A 38 7.55 -20.35 26.37
C ARG A 38 7.06 -20.97 27.68
N VAL A 39 7.90 -21.02 28.71
CA VAL A 39 7.51 -21.52 30.04
C VAL A 39 6.44 -20.62 30.65
N TRP A 40 6.65 -19.29 30.65
CA TRP A 40 5.72 -18.31 31.18
C TRP A 40 4.35 -18.39 30.52
N ASN A 41 4.32 -18.57 29.19
CA ASN A 41 3.05 -18.71 28.45
C ASN A 41 2.36 -20.06 28.71
N GLY A 42 3.11 -21.12 28.96
CA GLY A 42 2.57 -22.45 29.28
C GLY A 42 1.86 -22.51 30.64
N MET A 43 2.27 -21.66 31.59
CA MET A 43 1.67 -21.59 32.95
C MET A 43 0.31 -20.84 32.94
N ARG A 44 -0.10 -20.20 31.86
CA ARG A 44 -1.33 -19.39 31.77
C ARG A 44 -2.53 -20.22 31.31
N GLN A 45 -3.68 -19.98 31.96
CA GLN A 45 -4.95 -20.54 31.50
C GLN A 45 -5.26 -20.12 30.06
N SER A 46 -5.76 -21.08 29.27
CA SER A 46 -6.20 -20.81 27.91
C SER A 46 -7.30 -19.72 27.92
N PRO A 47 -7.21 -18.70 27.03
CA PRO A 47 -8.28 -17.69 26.90
C PRO A 47 -9.65 -18.30 26.64
N LYS A 48 -9.74 -19.47 26.03
CA LYS A 48 -11.00 -20.18 25.79
C LYS A 48 -11.62 -20.72 27.05
N THR A 49 -10.84 -21.31 27.92
CA THR A 49 -11.26 -21.84 29.22
C THR A 49 -11.74 -20.71 30.12
N ARG A 50 -10.95 -19.62 30.20
CA ARG A 50 -11.34 -18.42 30.98
C ARG A 50 -12.66 -17.81 30.48
N LYS A 51 -12.86 -17.73 29.16
CA LYS A 51 -14.11 -17.23 28.58
C LYS A 51 -15.31 -18.11 28.90
N HIS A 52 -15.13 -19.42 28.95
CA HIS A 52 -16.21 -20.36 29.29
C HIS A 52 -16.68 -20.16 30.70
N VAL A 53 -15.75 -20.08 31.67
CA VAL A 53 -16.07 -19.82 33.08
C VAL A 53 -16.79 -18.49 33.26
N LEU A 54 -16.28 -17.40 32.68
CA LEU A 54 -16.91 -16.08 32.75
C LEU A 54 -18.33 -16.04 32.12
N LYS A 55 -18.57 -16.82 31.08
CA LYS A 55 -19.93 -16.91 30.48
C LYS A 55 -20.93 -17.67 31.36
N GLN A 56 -20.45 -18.66 32.08
CA GLN A 56 -21.28 -19.40 33.04
C GLN A 56 -21.63 -18.50 34.22
N GLU A 57 -20.64 -17.78 34.77
CA GLU A 57 -20.88 -16.80 35.83
C GLU A 57 -21.85 -15.67 35.39
N LEU A 58 -21.75 -15.20 34.15
CA LEU A 58 -22.70 -14.22 33.60
C LEU A 58 -24.11 -14.77 33.50
N ALA A 59 -24.27 -16.02 33.06
CA ALA A 59 -25.59 -16.66 32.95
C ALA A 59 -26.23 -16.83 34.32
N ASP A 60 -25.47 -17.20 35.35
CA ASP A 60 -25.93 -17.32 36.72
C ASP A 60 -26.40 -15.97 37.31
N LEU A 61 -25.60 -14.90 37.06
CA LEU A 61 -25.97 -13.54 37.45
C LEU A 61 -27.23 -13.01 36.72
N GLU A 62 -27.36 -13.30 35.43
CA GLU A 62 -28.53 -12.91 34.64
C GLU A 62 -29.80 -13.64 35.11
N MET A 63 -29.70 -14.89 35.57
CA MET A 63 -30.79 -15.67 36.14
C MET A 63 -31.29 -15.07 37.47
N ILE A 64 -30.41 -14.53 38.31
CA ILE A 64 -30.75 -13.82 39.55
C ILE A 64 -31.48 -12.51 39.24
N ILE A 65 -30.96 -11.73 38.25
CA ILE A 65 -31.56 -10.46 37.83
C ILE A 65 -32.97 -10.66 37.25
N ASP A 66 -33.16 -11.71 36.43
CA ASP A 66 -34.44 -12.02 35.79
C ASP A 66 -35.52 -12.50 36.79
N LYS A 67 -35.10 -13.02 37.96
CA LYS A 67 -36.02 -13.36 39.07
C LYS A 67 -36.46 -12.16 39.91
N GLY A 68 -35.89 -10.97 39.65
CA GLY A 68 -36.27 -9.75 40.38
C GLY A 68 -35.41 -9.47 41.63
N ASP A 69 -34.47 -10.34 42.00
CA ASP A 69 -33.60 -10.24 43.20
C ASP A 69 -32.31 -9.46 42.95
N ALA A 70 -32.33 -8.47 42.05
CA ALA A 70 -31.14 -7.71 41.64
C ALA A 70 -30.72 -6.73 42.74
N SER A 71 -29.73 -7.10 43.55
CA SER A 71 -29.02 -6.16 44.43
C SER A 71 -28.04 -5.28 43.66
N SER A 72 -27.65 -4.14 44.23
CA SER A 72 -26.60 -3.27 43.66
C SER A 72 -25.27 -4.03 43.42
N ASP A 73 -24.92 -4.95 44.32
CA ASP A 73 -23.77 -5.82 44.22
C ASP A 73 -23.86 -6.82 43.05
N THR A 74 -25.04 -7.36 42.77
CA THR A 74 -25.28 -8.27 41.63
C THR A 74 -25.11 -7.56 40.31
N LEU A 75 -25.60 -6.32 40.18
CA LEU A 75 -25.43 -5.49 39.00
C LEU A 75 -23.98 -5.09 38.79
N HIS A 76 -23.27 -4.73 39.87
CA HIS A 76 -21.83 -4.41 39.83
C HIS A 76 -20.99 -5.62 39.37
N LYS A 77 -21.25 -6.81 39.94
CA LYS A 77 -20.57 -8.05 39.58
C LYS A 77 -20.83 -8.45 38.13
N ARG A 78 -22.06 -8.28 37.63
CA ARG A 78 -22.41 -8.49 36.23
C ARG A 78 -21.60 -7.58 35.30
N ALA A 79 -21.49 -6.30 35.64
CA ALA A 79 -20.70 -5.34 34.85
C ALA A 79 -19.20 -5.71 34.80
N GLU A 80 -18.63 -6.21 35.91
CA GLU A 80 -17.24 -6.70 35.94
C GLU A 80 -17.01 -7.96 35.10
N VAL A 81 -17.95 -8.91 35.16
CA VAL A 81 -17.89 -10.15 34.37
C VAL A 81 -18.00 -9.82 32.86
N VAL A 82 -18.95 -8.95 32.48
CA VAL A 82 -19.10 -8.46 31.09
C VAL A 82 -17.80 -7.79 30.60
N LYS A 83 -17.18 -6.93 31.43
CA LYS A 83 -15.88 -6.32 31.14
C LYS A 83 -14.79 -7.36 30.91
N SER A 84 -14.70 -8.37 31.80
CA SER A 84 -13.72 -9.44 31.70
C SER A 84 -13.89 -10.29 30.44
N ILE A 85 -15.11 -10.58 30.02
CA ILE A 85 -15.42 -11.27 28.77
C ILE A 85 -14.98 -10.44 27.56
N GLN A 86 -15.24 -9.13 27.56
CA GLN A 86 -14.84 -8.23 26.50
C GLN A 86 -13.30 -8.12 26.37
N GLU A 87 -12.58 -8.10 27.47
CA GLU A 87 -11.11 -8.11 27.49
C GLU A 87 -10.53 -9.41 26.88
N VAL A 88 -11.10 -10.57 27.26
CA VAL A 88 -10.72 -11.86 26.68
C VAL A 88 -11.03 -11.92 25.19
N ASP A 89 -12.19 -11.45 24.76
CA ASP A 89 -12.57 -11.42 23.35
C ASP A 89 -11.65 -10.54 22.52
N LYS A 90 -11.23 -9.40 23.07
CA LYS A 90 -10.25 -8.52 22.42
C LYS A 90 -8.89 -9.19 22.27
N LEU A 91 -8.38 -9.83 23.32
CA LEU A 91 -7.11 -10.56 23.27
C LEU A 91 -7.18 -11.67 22.20
N CYS A 92 -8.26 -12.44 22.14
CA CYS A 92 -8.49 -13.47 21.12
C CYS A 92 -8.56 -12.87 19.71
N ALA A 93 -9.24 -11.74 19.53
CA ALA A 93 -9.36 -11.06 18.24
C ALA A 93 -7.99 -10.49 17.78
N MET A 94 -7.21 -9.90 18.67
CA MET A 94 -5.86 -9.41 18.41
C MET A 94 -4.92 -10.56 18.01
N GLU A 95 -4.94 -11.67 18.73
CA GLU A 95 -4.15 -12.86 18.42
C GLU A 95 -4.54 -13.45 17.05
N ALA A 96 -5.82 -13.61 16.79
CA ALA A 96 -6.35 -14.12 15.53
C ALA A 96 -5.99 -13.19 14.35
N SER A 97 -6.08 -11.87 14.54
CA SER A 97 -5.71 -10.87 13.54
C SER A 97 -4.21 -10.86 13.25
N GLN A 98 -3.38 -10.97 14.29
CA GLN A 98 -1.93 -11.08 14.13
C GLN A 98 -1.55 -12.35 13.35
N LYS A 99 -2.14 -13.49 13.68
CA LYS A 99 -1.95 -14.77 12.98
C LYS A 99 -2.48 -14.70 11.53
N ALA A 100 -3.59 -14.02 11.30
CA ALA A 100 -4.17 -13.83 9.97
C ALA A 100 -3.43 -12.77 9.15
N LYS A 101 -2.60 -11.92 9.76
CA LYS A 101 -1.93 -10.73 9.16
C LYS A 101 -2.92 -9.76 8.52
N ILE A 102 -4.05 -9.49 9.17
CA ILE A 102 -5.11 -8.62 8.68
C ILE A 102 -5.25 -7.43 9.62
N LYS A 103 -4.50 -6.35 9.34
CA LYS A 103 -4.50 -5.12 10.16
C LYS A 103 -5.86 -4.41 10.21
N TRP A 104 -6.49 -4.24 9.04
CA TRP A 104 -7.74 -3.49 8.91
C TRP A 104 -8.92 -4.10 9.65
N ALA A 105 -8.83 -5.35 9.99
CA ALA A 105 -9.94 -6.08 10.59
C ALA A 105 -10.13 -5.76 12.08
N ILE A 106 -9.07 -5.36 12.80
CA ILE A 106 -9.17 -4.94 14.20
C ILE A 106 -9.92 -3.61 14.32
N GLU A 107 -9.74 -2.72 13.35
CA GLU A 107 -10.36 -1.39 13.36
C GLU A 107 -11.83 -1.42 12.88
N GLY A 108 -12.19 -2.36 12.03
CA GLY A 108 -13.48 -2.39 11.32
C GLY A 108 -14.50 -3.36 11.84
N ASP A 109 -14.10 -4.49 12.42
CA ASP A 109 -15.03 -5.54 12.87
C ASP A 109 -14.44 -6.40 13.99
N GLU A 110 -15.19 -6.57 15.07
CA GLU A 110 -14.82 -7.39 16.24
C GLU A 110 -15.19 -8.87 16.06
N ASN A 111 -15.66 -9.30 14.86
CA ASN A 111 -16.17 -10.64 14.61
C ASN A 111 -15.05 -11.67 14.43
N SER A 112 -14.77 -12.44 15.49
CA SER A 112 -13.75 -13.48 15.52
C SER A 112 -13.98 -14.64 14.51
N LYS A 113 -15.23 -14.94 14.14
CA LYS A 113 -15.58 -16.02 13.17
C LYS A 113 -14.93 -15.79 11.79
N TYR A 114 -14.89 -14.53 11.35
CA TYR A 114 -14.25 -14.18 10.09
C TYR A 114 -12.75 -14.48 10.10
N TYR A 115 -12.05 -14.15 11.19
CA TYR A 115 -10.61 -14.38 11.33
C TYR A 115 -10.27 -15.86 11.36
N HIS A 116 -11.01 -16.65 12.12
CA HIS A 116 -10.84 -18.10 12.18
C HIS A 116 -11.07 -18.76 10.82
N GLY A 117 -12.08 -18.31 10.07
CA GLY A 117 -12.33 -18.81 8.71
C GLY A 117 -11.18 -18.52 7.74
N ILE A 118 -10.60 -17.31 7.80
CA ILE A 118 -9.44 -16.97 6.97
C ILE A 118 -8.20 -17.77 7.39
N LEU A 119 -7.96 -17.91 8.68
CA LEU A 119 -6.84 -18.71 9.20
C LEU A 119 -6.91 -20.15 8.74
N ASN A 120 -8.06 -20.79 8.89
CA ASN A 120 -8.26 -22.18 8.45
C ASN A 120 -8.11 -22.32 6.93
N LYS A 121 -8.66 -21.38 6.15
CA LYS A 121 -8.47 -21.38 4.70
C LYS A 121 -6.99 -21.25 4.31
N LYS A 122 -6.24 -20.32 4.94
CA LYS A 122 -4.80 -20.17 4.69
C LYS A 122 -4.01 -21.42 5.09
N ARG A 123 -4.32 -22.01 6.25
CA ARG A 123 -3.68 -23.27 6.70
C ARG A 123 -3.89 -24.39 5.70
N ASN A 124 -5.13 -24.61 5.26
CA ASN A 124 -5.46 -25.63 4.29
C ASN A 124 -4.78 -25.41 2.92
N GLN A 125 -4.67 -24.15 2.48
CA GLN A 125 -3.98 -23.79 1.23
C GLN A 125 -2.46 -23.93 1.29
N LEU A 126 -1.84 -23.75 2.46
CA LEU A 126 -0.40 -23.83 2.65
C LEU A 126 0.06 -25.20 3.17
N SER A 127 -0.86 -26.08 3.54
CA SER A 127 -0.53 -27.43 4.03
C SER A 127 -0.04 -28.30 2.87
N ILE A 128 1.17 -28.84 3.04
CA ILE A 128 1.81 -29.79 2.11
C ILE A 128 1.43 -31.18 2.59
N ARG A 129 0.54 -31.84 1.86
CA ARG A 129 0.09 -33.22 2.19
C ARG A 129 1.03 -34.27 1.67
N GLY A 130 1.68 -34.00 0.53
CA GLY A 130 2.64 -34.87 -0.10
C GLY A 130 3.33 -34.17 -1.26
N VAL A 131 4.25 -34.84 -1.92
CA VAL A 131 4.93 -34.37 -3.13
C VAL A 131 5.06 -35.50 -4.14
N LEU A 132 5.03 -35.14 -5.43
CA LEU A 132 5.26 -36.04 -6.54
C LEU A 132 6.78 -36.15 -6.79
N VAL A 133 7.34 -37.34 -6.65
CA VAL A 133 8.76 -37.66 -6.86
C VAL A 133 8.82 -38.78 -7.93
N GLU A 134 9.46 -38.52 -9.07
CA GLU A 134 9.63 -39.45 -10.18
C GLU A 134 8.33 -40.16 -10.68
N GLY A 135 7.19 -39.50 -10.46
CA GLY A 135 5.87 -40.03 -10.85
C GLY A 135 5.05 -40.59 -9.69
N ASP A 136 5.67 -40.89 -8.56
CA ASP A 136 5.02 -41.44 -7.36
C ASP A 136 4.64 -40.37 -6.37
N TRP A 137 3.47 -40.51 -5.72
CA TRP A 137 2.97 -39.61 -4.71
C TRP A 137 3.49 -40.01 -3.31
N VAL A 138 4.35 -39.20 -2.71
CA VAL A 138 4.97 -39.45 -1.41
C VAL A 138 4.26 -38.62 -0.34
N GLU A 139 3.66 -39.27 0.66
CA GLU A 139 2.93 -38.64 1.78
C GLU A 139 3.68 -38.70 3.12
N ASN A 140 4.64 -39.63 3.26
CA ASN A 140 5.41 -39.78 4.51
C ASN A 140 6.12 -38.44 4.85
N PRO A 141 5.84 -37.83 6.05
CA PRO A 141 6.36 -36.51 6.39
C PRO A 141 7.88 -36.39 6.37
N ASN A 142 8.60 -37.47 6.74
CA ASN A 142 10.07 -37.48 6.74
C ASN A 142 10.62 -37.55 5.31
N MET A 143 10.04 -38.39 4.46
CA MET A 143 10.41 -38.46 3.03
C MET A 143 10.11 -37.14 2.31
N VAL A 144 8.95 -36.53 2.55
CA VAL A 144 8.61 -35.21 2.02
C VAL A 144 9.62 -34.16 2.46
N LYS A 145 10.00 -34.15 3.74
CA LYS A 145 11.03 -33.22 4.25
C LYS A 145 12.40 -33.42 3.58
N ASN A 146 12.81 -34.66 3.43
CA ASN A 146 14.08 -34.99 2.79
C ASN A 146 14.11 -34.58 1.32
N GLU A 147 13.00 -34.74 0.62
CA GLU A 147 12.88 -34.32 -0.78
C GLU A 147 13.03 -32.80 -0.92
N PHE A 148 12.36 -32.02 -0.05
CA PHE A 148 12.56 -30.57 -0.01
C PHE A 148 13.98 -30.18 0.37
N LEU A 149 14.59 -30.84 1.37
CA LEU A 149 15.96 -30.60 1.79
C LEU A 149 16.94 -30.83 0.62
N ASN A 150 16.87 -32.01 -0.02
CA ASN A 150 17.75 -32.37 -1.11
C ASN A 150 17.61 -31.40 -2.29
N HIS A 151 16.37 -31.06 -2.66
CA HIS A 151 16.11 -30.14 -3.76
C HIS A 151 16.75 -28.76 -3.51
N PHE A 152 16.57 -28.15 -2.33
CA PHE A 152 17.13 -26.82 -2.04
C PHE A 152 18.63 -26.86 -1.75
N LYS A 153 19.15 -27.91 -1.08
CA LYS A 153 20.59 -28.12 -0.88
C LYS A 153 21.31 -28.17 -2.23
N ASN A 154 20.83 -28.98 -3.18
CA ASN A 154 21.40 -29.08 -4.53
C ASN A 154 21.27 -27.75 -5.31
N ARG A 155 20.19 -27.00 -5.09
CA ARG A 155 19.99 -25.70 -5.74
C ARG A 155 21.00 -24.66 -5.34
N PHE A 156 21.36 -24.61 -4.06
CA PHE A 156 22.30 -23.63 -3.50
C PHE A 156 23.74 -24.17 -3.39
N ASP A 157 24.01 -25.33 -3.95
CA ASP A 157 25.34 -25.94 -3.95
C ASP A 157 26.33 -25.17 -4.84
N ARG A 158 27.63 -25.45 -4.63
CA ARG A 158 28.73 -24.78 -5.35
C ARG A 158 28.61 -24.92 -6.86
N PRO A 159 28.85 -23.82 -7.62
CA PRO A 159 28.96 -23.92 -9.07
C PRO A 159 30.11 -24.84 -9.50
N LYS A 160 29.80 -25.81 -10.33
CA LYS A 160 30.79 -26.81 -10.80
C LYS A 160 31.65 -26.32 -11.98
N SER A 161 31.19 -25.31 -12.72
CA SER A 161 31.88 -24.82 -13.91
C SER A 161 32.77 -23.61 -13.65
N VAL A 162 33.91 -23.55 -14.30
CA VAL A 162 34.72 -22.34 -14.41
C VAL A 162 33.94 -21.32 -15.27
N ARG A 163 33.89 -20.09 -14.84
CA ARG A 163 33.21 -19.01 -15.57
C ARG A 163 34.21 -18.14 -16.36
N PRO A 164 33.78 -17.50 -17.46
CA PRO A 164 34.55 -16.44 -18.11
C PRO A 164 34.67 -15.22 -17.15
N MET A 165 35.84 -14.61 -17.14
CA MET A 165 36.05 -13.38 -16.37
C MET A 165 35.32 -12.20 -17.00
N LEU A 166 34.89 -11.24 -16.16
CA LEU A 166 34.25 -10.01 -16.60
C LEU A 166 35.32 -8.99 -17.04
N ASN A 167 35.68 -9.04 -18.34
CA ASN A 167 36.71 -8.18 -18.92
C ASN A 167 36.08 -7.01 -19.69
N MET A 168 35.37 -6.12 -18.98
CA MET A 168 34.80 -4.89 -19.55
C MET A 168 34.81 -3.76 -18.54
N GLU A 169 34.99 -2.52 -19.05
CA GLU A 169 34.85 -1.32 -18.22
C GLU A 169 33.40 -0.91 -18.09
N PHE A 170 33.05 -0.42 -16.91
CA PHE A 170 31.71 0.10 -16.61
C PHE A 170 31.72 1.62 -16.80
N PRO A 171 30.76 2.18 -17.56
CA PRO A 171 30.76 3.63 -17.87
C PRO A 171 30.43 4.50 -16.66
N HIS A 172 29.69 3.94 -15.70
CA HIS A 172 29.34 4.60 -14.45
C HIS A 172 29.94 3.83 -13.29
N HIS A 173 30.69 4.52 -12.44
CA HIS A 173 31.30 3.95 -11.24
C HIS A 173 31.26 4.97 -10.10
N LEU A 174 31.43 4.48 -8.89
CA LEU A 174 31.42 5.29 -7.69
C LEU A 174 32.65 6.20 -7.65
N ASN A 175 32.44 7.46 -7.25
CA ASN A 175 33.54 8.35 -6.95
C ASN A 175 34.11 8.09 -5.54
N SER A 176 35.30 8.65 -5.25
CA SER A 176 35.98 8.43 -3.96
C SER A 176 35.15 8.88 -2.74
N MET A 177 34.35 9.96 -2.88
CA MET A 177 33.49 10.44 -1.80
C MET A 177 32.37 9.42 -1.49
N GLN A 178 31.72 8.90 -2.54
CA GLN A 178 30.67 7.87 -2.39
C GLN A 178 31.22 6.57 -1.79
N GLN A 179 32.47 6.19 -2.12
CA GLN A 179 33.12 5.04 -1.51
C GLN A 179 33.35 5.26 0.00
N LEU A 180 33.86 6.44 0.38
CA LEU A 180 34.08 6.80 1.78
C LEU A 180 32.76 6.81 2.57
N ASP A 181 31.69 7.37 2.00
CA ASP A 181 30.37 7.41 2.64
C ASP A 181 29.80 6.00 2.86
N LEU A 182 29.96 5.11 1.86
CA LEU A 182 29.51 3.73 1.96
C LEU A 182 30.26 2.93 3.03
N GLU A 183 31.56 3.20 3.21
CA GLU A 183 32.46 2.50 4.14
C GLU A 183 32.61 3.21 5.50
N ALA A 184 31.88 4.33 5.71
CA ALA A 184 31.90 5.08 6.96
C ALA A 184 31.48 4.21 8.15
N GLU A 185 31.99 4.56 9.34
CA GLU A 185 31.57 3.90 10.59
C GLU A 185 30.06 4.00 10.80
N VAL A 186 29.46 2.91 11.29
CA VAL A 186 28.03 2.88 11.52
C VAL A 186 27.66 3.64 12.81
N SER A 187 26.79 4.63 12.69
CA SER A 187 26.31 5.42 13.83
C SER A 187 25.18 4.72 14.59
N ASN A 188 24.99 5.12 15.85
CA ASN A 188 23.88 4.59 16.67
C ASN A 188 22.52 4.95 16.07
N GLU A 189 22.39 6.16 15.50
CA GLU A 189 21.20 6.68 14.83
C GLU A 189 20.88 5.87 13.59
N GLU A 190 21.89 5.49 12.79
CA GLU A 190 21.73 4.66 11.62
C GLU A 190 21.22 3.27 11.98
N ILE A 191 21.77 2.65 13.02
CA ILE A 191 21.30 1.35 13.53
C ILE A 191 19.85 1.45 14.01
N LYS A 192 19.54 2.48 14.81
CA LYS A 192 18.17 2.72 15.28
C LYS A 192 17.20 2.94 14.12
N LYS A 193 17.56 3.74 13.13
CA LYS A 193 16.78 3.97 11.91
C LYS A 193 16.50 2.65 11.18
N ALA A 194 17.50 1.78 11.02
CA ALA A 194 17.33 0.48 10.37
C ALA A 194 16.31 -0.41 11.11
N VAL A 195 16.31 -0.39 12.44
CA VAL A 195 15.31 -1.09 13.26
C VAL A 195 13.92 -0.50 13.06
N TRP A 196 13.80 0.84 13.02
CA TRP A 196 12.52 1.53 12.81
C TRP A 196 11.95 1.36 11.40
N ASP A 197 12.79 1.27 10.39
CA ASP A 197 12.39 0.99 9.00
C ASP A 197 11.86 -0.43 8.80
N CYS A 198 12.20 -1.36 9.70
CA CYS A 198 11.70 -2.72 9.63
C CYS A 198 10.23 -2.82 10.09
N GLY A 199 9.38 -3.42 9.25
CA GLY A 199 7.95 -3.58 9.52
C GLY A 199 7.67 -4.51 10.70
N VAL A 200 6.82 -4.07 11.63
CA VAL A 200 6.45 -4.80 12.85
C VAL A 200 5.67 -6.10 12.60
N ASP A 201 4.98 -6.21 11.45
CA ASP A 201 4.10 -7.35 11.12
C ASP A 201 4.77 -8.41 10.25
N LYS A 202 6.06 -8.27 9.99
CA LYS A 202 6.80 -9.29 9.22
C LYS A 202 7.03 -10.52 10.08
N SER A 203 7.01 -11.70 9.44
CA SER A 203 7.30 -12.96 10.11
C SER A 203 8.72 -12.95 10.65
N PRO A 204 8.95 -13.45 11.88
CA PRO A 204 10.29 -13.55 12.45
C PRO A 204 11.09 -14.68 11.76
N GLY A 205 12.39 -14.61 11.88
CA GLY A 205 13.32 -15.67 11.50
C GLY A 205 13.48 -16.74 12.59
N PRO A 206 14.61 -17.48 12.57
CA PRO A 206 14.89 -18.53 13.56
C PRO A 206 14.96 -18.05 15.01
N ASP A 207 15.33 -16.79 15.23
CA ASP A 207 15.35 -16.15 16.54
C ASP A 207 13.94 -16.04 17.17
N GLY A 208 12.90 -15.91 16.35
CA GLY A 208 11.51 -15.90 16.77
C GLY A 208 10.97 -14.54 17.21
N PHE A 209 11.75 -13.45 17.09
CA PHE A 209 11.35 -12.11 17.49
C PHE A 209 10.98 -11.23 16.28
N THR A 210 9.92 -10.45 16.43
CA THR A 210 9.50 -9.46 15.44
C THR A 210 10.09 -8.09 15.77
N PHE A 211 10.14 -7.16 14.80
CA PHE A 211 10.55 -5.79 15.06
C PHE A 211 9.58 -5.00 15.96
N GLY A 212 8.36 -5.51 16.18
CA GLY A 212 7.48 -5.02 17.23
C GLY A 212 8.06 -5.20 18.65
N PHE A 213 8.74 -6.33 18.89
CA PHE A 213 9.48 -6.56 20.13
C PHE A 213 10.65 -5.58 20.25
N TYR A 214 11.49 -5.45 19.24
CA TYR A 214 12.64 -4.55 19.26
C TYR A 214 12.25 -3.11 19.54
N LYS A 215 11.21 -2.59 18.90
CA LYS A 215 10.72 -1.23 19.12
C LYS A 215 10.11 -1.02 20.49
N ARG A 216 9.41 -2.03 21.04
CA ARG A 216 8.79 -1.95 22.37
C ARG A 216 9.81 -1.96 23.49
N PHE A 217 10.82 -2.81 23.38
CA PHE A 217 11.84 -3.02 24.41
C PHE A 217 13.19 -2.38 24.08
N TRP A 218 13.18 -1.36 23.21
CA TRP A 218 14.41 -0.74 22.73
C TRP A 218 15.32 -0.26 23.87
N SER A 219 14.78 0.46 24.85
CA SER A 219 15.54 0.95 26.02
C SER A 219 16.26 -0.15 26.79
N LEU A 220 15.75 -1.40 26.76
CA LEU A 220 16.36 -2.55 27.41
C LEU A 220 17.48 -3.18 26.55
N ILE A 221 17.23 -3.32 25.24
CA ILE A 221 18.08 -4.12 24.33
C ILE A 221 19.08 -3.27 23.53
N GLU A 222 18.95 -1.96 23.54
CA GLU A 222 19.71 -1.03 22.69
C GLU A 222 21.21 -1.28 22.74
N LYS A 223 21.80 -1.35 23.95
CA LYS A 223 23.24 -1.56 24.12
C LYS A 223 23.73 -2.85 23.44
N ASP A 224 23.01 -3.97 23.65
CA ASP A 224 23.36 -5.26 23.06
C ASP A 224 23.24 -5.26 21.54
N VAL A 225 22.19 -4.60 20.98
CA VAL A 225 21.99 -4.48 19.52
C VAL A 225 23.09 -3.62 18.89
N LEU A 226 23.40 -2.47 19.49
CA LEU A 226 24.46 -1.57 19.00
C LEU A 226 25.81 -2.27 18.99
N ALA A 227 26.17 -2.96 20.08
CA ALA A 227 27.42 -3.71 20.19
C ALA A 227 27.52 -4.82 19.14
N ALA A 228 26.43 -5.59 18.94
CA ALA A 228 26.40 -6.69 17.99
C ALA A 228 26.52 -6.22 16.53
N VAL A 229 25.84 -5.11 16.16
CA VAL A 229 25.91 -4.56 14.81
C VAL A 229 27.28 -3.93 14.54
N LYS A 230 27.81 -3.13 15.48
CA LYS A 230 29.16 -2.53 15.38
C LYS A 230 30.26 -3.61 15.27
N TYR A 231 30.12 -4.74 15.97
CA TYR A 231 31.03 -5.87 15.83
C TYR A 231 31.16 -6.35 14.38
N PHE A 232 30.01 -6.51 13.66
CA PHE A 232 30.04 -6.90 12.25
C PHE A 232 30.77 -5.86 11.38
N PHE A 233 30.44 -4.59 11.48
CA PHE A 233 31.05 -3.56 10.65
C PHE A 233 32.56 -3.36 10.92
N HIS A 234 33.00 -3.67 12.13
CA HIS A 234 34.41 -3.57 12.50
C HIS A 234 35.23 -4.79 12.04
N TYR A 235 34.73 -6.01 12.32
CA TYR A 235 35.47 -7.24 12.06
C TYR A 235 35.12 -7.92 10.74
N SER A 236 34.12 -7.47 10.01
CA SER A 236 33.61 -8.10 8.78
C SER A 236 33.33 -9.60 8.94
N ARG A 237 32.80 -10.04 10.10
CA ARG A 237 32.56 -11.45 10.40
C ARG A 237 31.17 -11.66 11.02
N ILE A 238 30.48 -12.72 10.57
CA ILE A 238 29.20 -13.17 11.12
C ILE A 238 29.37 -14.59 11.69
N PRO A 239 29.32 -14.79 13.01
CA PRO A 239 29.42 -16.11 13.63
C PRO A 239 28.35 -17.08 13.13
N LYS A 240 28.68 -18.37 13.10
CA LYS A 240 27.73 -19.43 12.72
C LYS A 240 26.43 -19.35 13.56
N GLY A 241 25.28 -19.44 12.89
CA GLY A 241 23.96 -19.33 13.52
C GLY A 241 23.41 -17.91 13.59
N CYS A 242 24.23 -16.84 13.41
CA CYS A 242 23.74 -15.45 13.39
C CYS A 242 23.09 -15.07 12.03
N ASN A 243 23.41 -15.79 10.95
CA ASN A 243 22.82 -15.59 9.60
C ASN A 243 22.04 -16.83 9.11
N SER A 244 21.51 -17.62 10.04
CA SER A 244 20.58 -18.71 9.74
C SER A 244 19.21 -18.15 9.31
N SER A 245 18.56 -18.85 8.38
CA SER A 245 17.23 -18.47 7.89
C SER A 245 16.30 -19.66 7.75
N PHE A 246 15.00 -19.44 7.93
CA PHE A 246 13.99 -20.41 7.54
C PHE A 246 13.52 -20.15 6.11
N ILE A 247 13.44 -21.17 5.29
CA ILE A 247 12.88 -21.11 3.93
C ILE A 247 11.42 -21.51 4.02
N ALA A 248 10.52 -20.52 3.98
CA ALA A 248 9.07 -20.72 3.90
C ALA A 248 8.66 -21.04 2.45
N LEU A 249 7.80 -22.04 2.28
CA LEU A 249 7.34 -22.52 0.98
C LEU A 249 6.01 -21.86 0.58
N ILE A 250 5.99 -21.07 -0.49
CA ILE A 250 4.78 -20.45 -1.03
C ILE A 250 4.40 -21.15 -2.34
N PRO A 251 3.23 -21.80 -2.42
CA PRO A 251 2.79 -22.45 -3.65
C PRO A 251 2.58 -21.41 -4.78
N LYS A 252 3.11 -21.69 -5.97
CA LYS A 252 2.94 -20.86 -7.18
C LYS A 252 1.56 -21.04 -7.80
N THR A 253 0.98 -22.23 -7.62
CA THR A 253 -0.35 -22.63 -8.11
C THR A 253 -1.19 -23.17 -6.94
N PRO A 254 -2.53 -23.09 -7.01
CA PRO A 254 -3.40 -23.67 -5.98
C PRO A 254 -3.20 -25.17 -5.75
N GLU A 255 -2.74 -25.90 -6.77
CA GLU A 255 -2.53 -27.36 -6.78
C GLU A 255 -1.04 -27.70 -6.95
N ALA A 256 -0.17 -27.08 -6.13
CA ALA A 256 1.26 -27.39 -6.15
C ALA A 256 1.50 -28.85 -5.71
N LYS A 257 2.06 -29.67 -6.60
CA LYS A 257 2.33 -31.11 -6.37
C LYS A 257 3.82 -31.43 -6.33
N MET A 258 4.65 -30.67 -7.03
CA MET A 258 6.10 -30.88 -7.09
C MET A 258 6.85 -29.84 -6.27
N VAL A 259 8.04 -30.17 -5.75
CA VAL A 259 8.89 -29.22 -5.02
C VAL A 259 9.18 -27.95 -5.82
N LYS A 260 9.36 -28.04 -7.13
CA LYS A 260 9.56 -26.89 -8.05
C LYS A 260 8.36 -25.94 -8.13
N ASP A 261 7.17 -26.37 -7.71
CA ASP A 261 5.95 -25.54 -7.72
C ASP A 261 5.89 -24.60 -6.52
N PHE A 262 6.82 -24.69 -5.60
CA PHE A 262 6.93 -23.78 -4.45
C PHE A 262 7.98 -22.72 -4.72
N ARG A 263 7.71 -21.50 -4.18
CA ARG A 263 8.66 -20.38 -4.15
C ARG A 263 9.29 -20.32 -2.76
N PRO A 264 10.64 -20.36 -2.65
CA PRO A 264 11.31 -20.21 -1.36
C PRO A 264 11.28 -18.74 -0.93
N ILE A 265 10.87 -18.46 0.31
CA ILE A 265 10.97 -17.14 0.92
C ILE A 265 11.78 -17.27 2.19
N SER A 266 12.91 -16.60 2.27
CA SER A 266 13.81 -16.64 3.43
C SER A 266 13.27 -15.76 4.55
N LEU A 267 13.03 -16.38 5.71
CA LEU A 267 12.72 -15.72 6.97
C LEU A 267 14.03 -15.57 7.73
N ILE A 268 14.65 -14.42 7.61
CA ILE A 268 15.98 -14.11 8.17
C ILE A 268 15.88 -13.66 9.63
N GLY A 269 16.92 -13.95 10.41
CA GLY A 269 17.06 -13.51 11.81
C GLY A 269 17.08 -11.97 11.93
N SER A 270 16.67 -11.46 13.08
CA SER A 270 16.51 -10.02 13.30
C SER A 270 17.84 -9.26 13.24
N LEU A 271 18.91 -9.81 13.84
CA LEU A 271 20.23 -9.17 13.86
C LEU A 271 20.81 -9.02 12.45
N TYR A 272 20.86 -10.12 11.68
CA TYR A 272 21.30 -10.06 10.29
C TYR A 272 20.42 -9.09 9.45
N LYS A 273 19.12 -9.07 9.72
CA LYS A 273 18.21 -8.17 8.99
C LYS A 273 18.48 -6.69 9.26
N ILE A 274 18.95 -6.32 10.46
CA ILE A 274 19.39 -4.95 10.77
C ILE A 274 20.62 -4.61 9.94
N ILE A 275 21.64 -5.49 9.92
CA ILE A 275 22.85 -5.32 9.12
C ILE A 275 22.50 -5.16 7.62
N ALA A 276 21.73 -6.10 7.06
CA ALA A 276 21.30 -6.05 5.67
C ALA A 276 20.49 -4.80 5.32
N LYS A 277 19.71 -4.27 6.30
CA LYS A 277 18.94 -3.04 6.10
C LYS A 277 19.83 -1.79 6.09
N ILE A 278 20.88 -1.73 6.91
CA ILE A 278 21.88 -0.65 6.89
C ILE A 278 22.59 -0.64 5.54
N LEU A 279 23.12 -1.78 5.11
CA LEU A 279 23.79 -1.92 3.82
C LEU A 279 22.85 -1.53 2.66
N ALA A 280 21.61 -1.97 2.70
CA ALA A 280 20.59 -1.60 1.70
C ALA A 280 20.29 -0.10 1.70
N ASN A 281 20.19 0.54 2.87
CA ASN A 281 19.94 1.98 2.97
C ASN A 281 21.09 2.80 2.40
N ARG A 282 22.36 2.40 2.66
CA ARG A 282 23.54 3.04 2.08
C ARG A 282 23.59 2.87 0.56
N LEU A 283 23.35 1.64 0.08
CA LEU A 283 23.38 1.33 -1.35
C LEU A 283 22.33 2.10 -2.16
N VAL A 284 21.13 2.28 -1.63
CA VAL A 284 20.02 3.03 -2.30
C VAL A 284 20.45 4.45 -2.67
N VAL A 285 21.30 5.09 -1.89
CA VAL A 285 21.74 6.49 -2.13
C VAL A 285 22.52 6.61 -3.44
N VAL A 286 23.37 5.64 -3.75
CA VAL A 286 24.26 5.66 -4.91
C VAL A 286 23.71 4.93 -6.13
N LEU A 287 22.63 4.16 -5.99
CA LEU A 287 22.06 3.36 -7.08
C LEU A 287 21.62 4.20 -8.28
N GLY A 288 21.10 5.40 -8.03
CA GLY A 288 20.64 6.30 -9.11
C GLY A 288 21.75 6.71 -10.07
N ASP A 289 22.99 6.77 -9.57
CA ASP A 289 24.16 7.24 -10.34
C ASP A 289 24.81 6.12 -11.15
N ILE A 290 24.74 4.88 -10.66
CA ILE A 290 25.43 3.73 -11.28
C ILE A 290 24.51 2.81 -12.08
N VAL A 291 23.19 2.89 -11.89
CA VAL A 291 22.20 2.05 -12.58
C VAL A 291 21.49 2.83 -13.66
N ASN A 292 21.60 2.38 -14.90
CA ASN A 292 20.99 3.03 -16.06
C ASN A 292 19.46 3.10 -15.98
N GLU A 293 18.86 4.07 -16.67
CA GLU A 293 17.42 4.31 -16.71
C GLU A 293 16.57 3.18 -17.31
N VAL A 294 17.16 2.25 -18.04
CA VAL A 294 16.47 1.06 -18.56
C VAL A 294 16.02 0.11 -17.47
N GLN A 295 16.65 0.13 -16.30
CA GLN A 295 16.21 -0.60 -15.10
C GLN A 295 15.25 0.26 -14.31
N SER A 296 14.00 -0.17 -14.18
CA SER A 296 12.98 0.60 -13.49
C SER A 296 12.58 0.05 -12.10
N ALA A 297 13.18 -1.07 -11.68
CA ALA A 297 12.90 -1.66 -10.37
C ALA A 297 13.79 -1.10 -9.26
N PHE A 298 13.21 -0.81 -8.09
CA PHE A 298 13.88 -0.45 -6.83
C PHE A 298 14.80 0.78 -6.85
N VAL A 299 14.83 1.55 -7.91
CA VAL A 299 15.55 2.83 -8.03
C VAL A 299 14.57 3.96 -7.77
N ALA A 300 15.01 5.00 -7.07
CA ALA A 300 14.19 6.16 -6.75
C ALA A 300 13.56 6.79 -8.00
N ASP A 301 12.38 7.39 -7.88
CA ASP A 301 11.58 8.05 -8.92
C ASP A 301 11.09 7.18 -10.09
N ARG A 302 11.61 5.97 -10.27
CA ARG A 302 11.17 5.02 -11.29
C ARG A 302 9.98 4.20 -10.79
N GLN A 303 9.03 3.94 -11.67
CA GLN A 303 7.79 3.23 -11.28
C GLN A 303 7.57 1.99 -12.15
N ILE A 304 6.99 0.94 -11.54
CA ILE A 304 6.65 -0.32 -12.23
C ILE A 304 5.77 -0.10 -13.48
N LEU A 305 4.97 0.96 -13.50
CA LEU A 305 4.07 1.27 -14.62
C LEU A 305 4.75 1.97 -15.79
N ASP A 306 5.99 2.46 -15.62
CA ASP A 306 6.73 3.14 -16.69
C ASP A 306 6.99 2.17 -17.86
N GLY A 307 7.38 0.93 -17.58
CA GLY A 307 7.59 -0.10 -18.59
C GLY A 307 6.34 -0.43 -19.42
N PRO A 308 5.21 -0.82 -18.82
CA PRO A 308 3.96 -1.03 -19.54
C PRO A 308 3.48 0.19 -20.33
N PHE A 309 3.70 1.40 -19.82
CA PHE A 309 3.35 2.65 -20.50
C PHE A 309 4.19 2.82 -21.78
N ILE A 310 5.52 2.71 -21.68
CA ILE A 310 6.45 2.78 -22.81
C ILE A 310 6.07 1.73 -23.86
N LEU A 311 5.88 0.46 -23.46
CA LEU A 311 5.55 -0.61 -24.40
C LEU A 311 4.25 -0.37 -25.16
N ASN A 312 3.22 0.14 -24.52
CA ASN A 312 1.96 0.49 -25.20
C ASN A 312 2.16 1.59 -26.22
N GLU A 313 2.87 2.66 -25.87
CA GLU A 313 3.13 3.79 -26.80
C GLU A 313 4.01 3.33 -27.98
N VAL A 314 5.07 2.62 -27.74
CA VAL A 314 5.99 2.11 -28.79
C VAL A 314 5.28 1.12 -29.71
N LEU A 315 4.47 0.19 -29.19
CA LEU A 315 3.70 -0.74 -29.99
C LEU A 315 2.71 -0.02 -30.92
N GLN A 316 1.99 0.97 -30.40
CA GLN A 316 1.05 1.75 -31.20
C GLN A 316 1.79 2.57 -32.25
N TRP A 317 2.93 3.17 -31.89
CA TRP A 317 3.77 3.94 -32.81
C TRP A 317 4.32 3.05 -33.94
N CYS A 318 4.85 1.86 -33.63
CA CYS A 318 5.35 0.90 -34.64
C CYS A 318 4.23 0.48 -35.62
N LYS A 319 3.04 0.18 -35.09
CA LYS A 319 1.87 -0.17 -35.93
C LYS A 319 1.48 0.99 -36.87
N LEU A 320 1.43 2.21 -36.36
CA LEU A 320 1.09 3.40 -37.14
C LEU A 320 2.11 3.69 -38.27
N LYS A 321 3.40 3.61 -37.89
CA LYS A 321 4.51 3.86 -38.83
C LYS A 321 4.83 2.65 -39.71
N LYS A 322 4.07 1.55 -39.58
CA LYS A 322 4.28 0.27 -40.30
C LYS A 322 5.74 -0.26 -40.17
N LYS A 323 6.36 -0.06 -38.98
CA LYS A 323 7.72 -0.51 -38.70
C LYS A 323 7.73 -1.99 -38.33
N HIS A 324 8.39 -2.82 -39.14
CA HIS A 324 8.63 -4.22 -38.84
C HIS A 324 9.54 -4.35 -37.63
N SER A 325 8.99 -4.75 -36.50
CA SER A 325 9.70 -4.79 -35.21
C SER A 325 9.36 -6.05 -34.44
N PHE A 326 10.14 -6.36 -33.42
CA PHE A 326 9.81 -7.43 -32.49
C PHE A 326 9.96 -6.97 -31.04
N ILE A 327 9.27 -7.69 -30.15
CA ILE A 327 9.44 -7.64 -28.71
C ILE A 327 9.66 -9.05 -28.22
N LEU A 328 10.79 -9.29 -27.52
CA LEU A 328 11.14 -10.54 -26.90
C LEU A 328 11.10 -10.37 -25.37
N LYS A 329 10.11 -11.01 -24.74
CA LYS A 329 10.01 -11.06 -23.27
C LYS A 329 10.79 -12.28 -22.78
N ILE A 330 11.77 -12.04 -21.93
CA ILE A 330 12.61 -13.08 -21.31
C ILE A 330 12.13 -13.38 -19.90
N ASP A 331 12.11 -14.66 -19.55
CA ASP A 331 11.90 -15.17 -18.18
C ASP A 331 13.20 -15.85 -17.72
N PHE A 332 13.79 -15.37 -16.63
CA PHE A 332 14.98 -16.01 -16.06
C PHE A 332 14.58 -17.17 -15.14
N GLU A 333 15.29 -18.28 -15.24
CA GLU A 333 15.02 -19.44 -14.40
C GLU A 333 15.56 -19.22 -12.99
N LYS A 334 14.67 -19.10 -11.99
CA LYS A 334 15.03 -18.96 -10.57
C LYS A 334 16.11 -17.89 -10.35
N ALA A 335 15.89 -16.71 -10.89
CA ALA A 335 16.86 -15.64 -11.00
C ALA A 335 17.64 -15.36 -9.69
N TYR A 336 16.94 -15.09 -8.58
CA TYR A 336 17.60 -14.86 -7.28
C TYR A 336 18.45 -16.03 -6.78
N ASP A 337 17.97 -17.28 -6.97
CA ASP A 337 18.63 -18.48 -6.45
C ASP A 337 19.89 -18.87 -7.27
N SER A 338 20.08 -18.26 -8.46
CA SER A 338 21.08 -18.70 -9.43
C SER A 338 22.32 -17.79 -9.51
N VAL A 339 22.28 -16.60 -8.91
CA VAL A 339 23.39 -15.63 -8.97
C VAL A 339 24.68 -16.23 -8.39
N ARG A 340 25.76 -16.19 -9.17
CA ARG A 340 27.09 -16.60 -8.74
C ARG A 340 27.74 -15.49 -7.90
N TRP A 341 28.29 -15.84 -6.74
CA TRP A 341 28.91 -14.86 -5.83
C TRP A 341 30.26 -14.35 -6.33
N ASP A 342 31.02 -15.19 -7.01
CA ASP A 342 32.29 -14.80 -7.66
C ASP A 342 32.07 -13.79 -8.80
N TYR A 343 30.98 -13.93 -9.55
CA TYR A 343 30.57 -12.96 -10.55
C TYR A 343 30.10 -11.65 -9.92
N LEU A 344 29.34 -11.73 -8.86
CA LEU A 344 28.87 -10.55 -8.14
C LEU A 344 30.05 -9.74 -7.57
N ASP A 345 31.10 -10.39 -7.08
CA ASP A 345 32.31 -9.72 -6.58
C ASP A 345 32.98 -8.91 -7.69
N ASP A 346 33.17 -9.50 -8.88
CA ASP A 346 33.69 -8.77 -10.04
C ASP A 346 32.80 -7.55 -10.40
N VAL A 347 31.49 -7.72 -10.39
CA VAL A 347 30.54 -6.64 -10.70
C VAL A 347 30.69 -5.49 -9.69
N LEU A 348 30.77 -5.78 -8.39
CA LEU A 348 30.96 -4.76 -7.34
C LEU A 348 32.26 -4.01 -7.54
N ARG A 349 33.38 -4.73 -7.77
CA ARG A 349 34.71 -4.11 -8.04
C ARG A 349 34.69 -3.24 -9.29
N LYS A 350 34.02 -3.66 -10.36
CA LYS A 350 33.89 -2.89 -11.59
C LYS A 350 33.03 -1.62 -11.43
N PHE A 351 32.07 -1.59 -10.50
CA PHE A 351 31.36 -0.37 -10.10
C PHE A 351 32.18 0.52 -9.17
N GLY A 352 33.37 0.09 -8.74
CA GLY A 352 34.25 0.86 -7.86
C GLY A 352 33.81 0.82 -6.39
N PHE A 353 33.15 -0.23 -5.93
CA PHE A 353 32.94 -0.44 -4.48
C PHE A 353 34.26 -0.73 -3.80
N GLY A 354 34.49 -0.16 -2.60
CA GLY A 354 35.70 -0.35 -1.82
C GLY A 354 35.83 -1.75 -1.25
N GLU A 355 37.06 -2.08 -0.78
CA GLU A 355 37.37 -3.43 -0.27
C GLU A 355 36.59 -3.80 0.99
N LYS A 356 36.34 -2.84 1.91
CA LYS A 356 35.54 -3.07 3.10
C LYS A 356 34.10 -3.41 2.74
N TRP A 357 33.53 -2.64 1.81
CA TRP A 357 32.16 -2.88 1.31
C TRP A 357 32.03 -4.27 0.67
N CYS A 358 32.94 -4.62 -0.23
CA CYS A 358 32.98 -5.94 -0.86
C CYS A 358 33.11 -7.04 0.18
N GLY A 359 33.96 -6.85 1.21
CA GLY A 359 34.12 -7.77 2.33
C GLY A 359 32.82 -7.97 3.13
N TRP A 360 32.08 -6.91 3.44
CA TRP A 360 30.78 -7.00 4.13
C TRP A 360 29.73 -7.76 3.32
N ILE A 361 29.66 -7.48 2.01
CA ILE A 361 28.71 -8.20 1.13
C ILE A 361 29.09 -9.67 1.01
N GLN A 362 30.38 -9.99 0.82
CA GLN A 362 30.84 -11.37 0.76
C GLN A 362 30.56 -12.15 2.05
N GLU A 363 30.77 -11.54 3.22
CA GLU A 363 30.50 -12.19 4.49
C GLU A 363 28.99 -12.41 4.71
N CYS A 364 28.14 -11.44 4.34
CA CYS A 364 26.68 -11.59 4.34
C CYS A 364 26.23 -12.80 3.50
N LEU A 365 26.90 -13.07 2.39
CA LEU A 365 26.59 -14.20 1.52
C LEU A 365 27.17 -15.52 2.06
N ARG A 366 28.48 -15.58 2.37
CA ARG A 366 29.21 -16.79 2.76
C ARG A 366 28.76 -17.37 4.11
N SER A 367 28.34 -16.52 5.05
CA SER A 367 27.78 -16.95 6.34
C SER A 367 26.32 -17.44 6.27
N SER A 368 25.75 -17.54 5.07
CA SER A 368 24.32 -17.89 4.88
C SER A 368 24.05 -19.37 5.06
N TRP A 369 23.09 -19.66 5.96
CA TRP A 369 22.54 -21.00 6.19
C TRP A 369 21.03 -21.00 6.08
N GLY A 370 20.44 -22.14 5.72
CA GLY A 370 18.99 -22.28 5.57
C GLY A 370 18.44 -23.63 6.02
N SER A 371 17.22 -23.62 6.56
CA SER A 371 16.41 -24.81 6.83
C SER A 371 15.03 -24.64 6.19
N VAL A 372 14.54 -25.66 5.50
CA VAL A 372 13.23 -25.58 4.85
C VAL A 372 12.11 -25.86 5.85
N LEU A 373 11.09 -24.98 5.88
CA LEU A 373 9.91 -25.18 6.72
C LEU A 373 8.83 -25.98 5.97
N VAL A 374 8.69 -27.26 6.30
CA VAL A 374 7.61 -28.11 5.81
C VAL A 374 6.53 -28.20 6.90
N ASN A 375 5.34 -27.68 6.63
CA ASN A 375 4.23 -27.61 7.59
C ASN A 375 4.61 -27.03 8.96
N GLY A 376 5.55 -26.07 8.97
CA GLY A 376 6.02 -25.40 10.20
C GLY A 376 7.15 -26.11 10.93
N SER A 377 7.60 -27.28 10.45
CA SER A 377 8.75 -28.03 11.00
C SER A 377 9.98 -27.82 10.12
N PRO A 378 11.13 -27.38 10.69
CA PRO A 378 12.34 -27.19 9.90
C PRO A 378 13.00 -28.52 9.52
N THR A 379 13.70 -28.52 8.37
CA THR A 379 14.66 -29.55 7.99
C THR A 379 16.00 -29.33 8.68
N GLU A 380 16.96 -30.21 8.45
CA GLU A 380 18.36 -29.93 8.76
C GLU A 380 18.83 -28.66 8.04
N GLU A 381 19.81 -27.99 8.64
CA GLU A 381 20.38 -26.76 8.12
C GLU A 381 21.47 -27.05 7.10
N PHE A 382 21.47 -26.33 5.98
CA PHE A 382 22.49 -26.44 4.93
C PHE A 382 23.06 -25.08 4.56
N GLN A 383 24.31 -25.05 4.10
CA GLN A 383 25.00 -23.81 3.71
C GLN A 383 24.67 -23.44 2.27
N PHE A 384 24.62 -22.15 1.98
CA PHE A 384 24.50 -21.61 0.61
C PHE A 384 25.89 -21.35 0.04
N PHE A 385 26.06 -21.58 -1.25
CA PHE A 385 27.28 -21.29 -2.01
C PHE A 385 27.02 -20.42 -3.26
N LYS A 386 25.79 -20.15 -3.57
CA LYS A 386 25.32 -19.21 -4.63
C LYS A 386 23.91 -18.74 -4.30
N GLY A 387 23.44 -17.76 -5.08
CA GLY A 387 22.09 -17.22 -4.96
C GLY A 387 21.95 -16.16 -3.89
N LEU A 388 20.82 -15.46 -3.95
CA LEU A 388 20.43 -14.38 -3.05
C LEU A 388 19.16 -14.76 -2.31
N LYS A 389 19.07 -14.44 -1.02
CA LYS A 389 17.90 -14.77 -0.20
C LYS A 389 16.68 -13.96 -0.63
N GLN A 390 15.62 -14.62 -1.10
CA GLN A 390 14.34 -13.94 -1.37
C GLN A 390 13.68 -13.52 -0.05
N GLY A 391 13.56 -12.23 0.20
CA GLY A 391 13.03 -11.65 1.44
C GLY A 391 14.07 -10.93 2.30
N ASP A 392 15.31 -10.95 1.90
CA ASP A 392 16.41 -10.13 2.44
C ASP A 392 16.28 -8.68 1.91
N PRO A 393 16.42 -7.64 2.77
CA PRO A 393 16.37 -6.25 2.32
C PRO A 393 17.45 -5.86 1.32
N LEU A 394 18.63 -6.49 1.36
CA LEU A 394 19.77 -6.18 0.52
C LEU A 394 19.71 -6.87 -0.86
N SER A 395 19.17 -8.09 -0.92
CA SER A 395 19.15 -8.92 -2.13
C SER A 395 18.57 -8.25 -3.38
N PRO A 396 17.48 -7.47 -3.34
CA PRO A 396 16.95 -6.80 -4.52
C PRO A 396 17.95 -5.83 -5.17
N PHE A 397 18.69 -5.09 -4.38
CA PHE A 397 19.63 -4.08 -4.86
C PHE A 397 20.89 -4.72 -5.46
N ILE A 398 21.41 -5.76 -4.81
CA ILE A 398 22.52 -6.56 -5.36
C ILE A 398 22.11 -7.21 -6.69
N PHE A 399 20.88 -7.73 -6.78
CA PHE A 399 20.38 -8.33 -8.00
C PHE A 399 20.32 -7.31 -9.17
N ILE A 400 19.93 -6.06 -8.88
CA ILE A 400 19.91 -4.99 -9.89
C ILE A 400 21.31 -4.71 -10.41
N LEU A 401 22.33 -4.69 -9.55
CA LEU A 401 23.72 -4.50 -10.00
C LEU A 401 24.18 -5.63 -10.95
N VAL A 402 23.77 -6.87 -10.66
CA VAL A 402 24.01 -7.99 -11.59
C VAL A 402 23.27 -7.78 -12.93
N MET A 403 22.02 -7.31 -12.90
CA MET A 403 21.27 -7.02 -14.14
C MET A 403 21.82 -5.82 -14.89
N GLU A 404 22.41 -4.84 -14.21
CA GLU A 404 23.09 -3.71 -14.84
C GLU A 404 24.29 -4.15 -15.67
N SER A 405 25.04 -5.15 -15.21
CA SER A 405 26.13 -5.72 -16.03
C SER A 405 25.62 -6.37 -17.34
N LEU A 406 24.38 -6.91 -17.35
CA LEU A 406 23.73 -7.35 -18.60
C LEU A 406 23.38 -6.16 -19.49
N HIS A 407 22.88 -5.05 -18.91
CA HIS A 407 22.64 -3.82 -19.67
C HIS A 407 23.91 -3.33 -20.36
N ILE A 408 25.00 -3.20 -19.61
CA ILE A 408 26.28 -2.72 -20.12
C ILE A 408 26.81 -3.64 -21.25
N SER A 409 26.74 -4.97 -21.05
CA SER A 409 27.11 -5.94 -22.07
C SER A 409 26.28 -5.81 -23.34
N PHE A 410 24.97 -5.64 -23.22
CA PHE A 410 24.07 -5.50 -24.35
C PHE A 410 24.21 -4.13 -25.05
N LYS A 411 24.43 -3.08 -24.26
CA LYS A 411 24.68 -1.73 -24.80
C LYS A 411 25.91 -1.70 -25.69
N ARG A 412 27.01 -2.35 -25.31
CA ARG A 412 28.22 -2.50 -26.17
C ARG A 412 27.93 -3.15 -27.52
N VAL A 413 27.04 -4.16 -27.53
CA VAL A 413 26.61 -4.85 -28.75
C VAL A 413 25.78 -3.93 -29.66
N VAL A 414 24.94 -3.09 -29.05
CA VAL A 414 24.15 -2.05 -29.75
C VAL A 414 25.10 -0.99 -30.33
N ASP A 415 26.04 -0.51 -29.54
CA ASP A 415 27.00 0.53 -29.97
C ASP A 415 27.95 0.05 -31.06
N ALA A 416 28.28 -1.26 -31.06
CA ALA A 416 29.06 -1.91 -32.15
C ALA A 416 28.21 -2.16 -33.43
N GLY A 417 26.95 -1.72 -33.50
CA GLY A 417 26.09 -1.91 -34.67
C GLY A 417 25.65 -3.37 -34.91
N MET A 418 25.89 -4.27 -33.95
CA MET A 418 25.53 -5.68 -34.07
C MET A 418 24.04 -5.92 -33.77
N PHE A 419 23.38 -4.95 -33.14
CA PHE A 419 21.95 -4.97 -32.84
C PHE A 419 21.30 -3.61 -33.14
N ASN A 420 20.18 -3.65 -33.87
CA ASN A 420 19.41 -2.47 -34.24
C ASN A 420 18.12 -2.40 -33.40
N GLY A 421 18.07 -1.44 -32.48
CA GLY A 421 16.88 -1.13 -31.67
C GLY A 421 15.75 -0.49 -32.48
N ILE A 422 14.65 -0.16 -31.81
CA ILE A 422 13.56 0.62 -32.39
C ILE A 422 13.97 2.11 -32.36
N VAL A 423 14.08 2.73 -33.52
CA VAL A 423 14.41 4.15 -33.68
C VAL A 423 13.12 4.96 -33.69
N LEU A 424 12.88 5.75 -32.65
CA LEU A 424 11.72 6.64 -32.54
C LEU A 424 11.96 7.97 -33.23
N ASN A 425 13.14 8.57 -33.02
CA ASN A 425 13.65 9.76 -33.72
C ASN A 425 15.20 9.69 -33.78
N SER A 426 15.86 10.74 -34.23
CA SER A 426 17.31 10.81 -34.37
C SER A 426 18.08 10.61 -33.06
N VAL A 427 17.46 10.87 -31.90
CA VAL A 427 18.12 10.86 -30.58
C VAL A 427 17.69 9.63 -29.76
N MET A 428 16.47 9.11 -29.98
CA MET A 428 15.87 8.09 -29.11
C MET A 428 15.80 6.72 -29.77
N HIS A 429 16.63 5.81 -29.26
CA HIS A 429 16.72 4.42 -29.71
C HIS A 429 16.39 3.50 -28.52
N LEU A 430 15.45 2.59 -28.69
CA LEU A 430 15.04 1.62 -27.67
C LEU A 430 15.46 0.22 -28.07
N SER A 431 16.25 -0.43 -27.24
CA SER A 431 16.74 -1.80 -27.44
C SER A 431 16.28 -2.78 -26.36
N HIS A 432 16.14 -2.34 -25.12
CA HIS A 432 15.71 -3.19 -24.00
C HIS A 432 15.22 -2.35 -22.81
N MET A 433 14.50 -2.99 -21.91
CA MET A 433 14.07 -2.47 -20.62
C MET A 433 14.02 -3.59 -19.60
N PHE A 434 14.33 -3.29 -18.33
CA PHE A 434 14.34 -4.23 -17.22
C PHE A 434 13.46 -3.76 -16.08
N TYR A 435 12.83 -4.72 -15.39
CA TYR A 435 12.21 -4.55 -14.09
C TYR A 435 12.62 -5.74 -13.22
N ALA A 436 13.71 -5.59 -12.48
CA ALA A 436 14.41 -6.68 -11.81
C ALA A 436 14.75 -7.80 -12.80
N ASP A 437 14.15 -8.99 -12.64
CA ASP A 437 14.31 -10.15 -13.50
C ASP A 437 13.39 -10.17 -14.75
N ASP A 438 12.36 -9.31 -14.81
CA ASP A 438 11.52 -9.18 -16.02
C ASP A 438 12.24 -8.35 -17.10
N ALA A 439 12.88 -9.01 -18.05
CA ALA A 439 13.61 -8.38 -19.15
C ALA A 439 12.80 -8.39 -20.46
N VAL A 440 12.78 -7.24 -21.14
CA VAL A 440 12.16 -7.08 -22.46
C VAL A 440 13.19 -6.50 -23.42
N PHE A 441 13.47 -7.24 -24.50
CA PHE A 441 14.28 -6.76 -25.62
C PHE A 441 13.37 -6.37 -26.78
N MET A 442 13.74 -5.30 -27.52
CA MET A 442 12.96 -4.81 -28.64
C MET A 442 13.87 -4.25 -29.72
N GLY A 443 13.54 -4.51 -30.96
CA GLY A 443 14.35 -4.07 -32.08
C GLY A 443 13.65 -4.21 -33.43
N GLN A 444 14.35 -3.83 -34.49
CA GLN A 444 13.92 -4.07 -35.87
C GLN A 444 13.88 -5.56 -36.16
N TRP A 445 12.85 -5.99 -36.88
CA TRP A 445 12.69 -7.41 -37.23
C TRP A 445 13.83 -7.88 -38.16
N SER A 446 14.73 -8.66 -37.61
CA SER A 446 15.76 -9.38 -38.38
C SER A 446 16.19 -10.63 -37.60
N THR A 447 16.54 -11.69 -38.30
CA THR A 447 17.08 -12.92 -37.72
C THR A 447 18.39 -12.64 -36.98
N LYS A 448 19.26 -11.79 -37.57
CA LYS A 448 20.52 -11.36 -36.96
C LYS A 448 20.33 -10.71 -35.57
N ASN A 449 19.36 -9.80 -35.43
CA ASN A 449 19.05 -9.15 -34.16
C ASN A 449 18.62 -10.18 -33.11
N ILE A 450 17.76 -11.14 -33.49
CA ILE A 450 17.25 -12.16 -32.58
C ILE A 450 18.38 -13.08 -32.10
N ASP A 451 19.24 -13.54 -33.03
CA ASP A 451 20.41 -14.37 -32.73
C ASP A 451 21.39 -13.67 -31.80
N THR A 452 21.61 -12.38 -32.02
CA THR A 452 22.50 -11.54 -31.20
C THR A 452 22.02 -11.52 -29.75
N ILE A 453 20.72 -11.32 -29.51
CA ILE A 453 20.19 -11.37 -28.14
C ILE A 453 20.46 -12.72 -27.48
N ILE A 454 20.13 -13.81 -28.17
CA ILE A 454 20.31 -15.16 -27.62
C ILE A 454 21.79 -15.44 -27.32
N TYR A 455 22.70 -14.98 -28.18
CA TYR A 455 24.13 -15.11 -27.96
C TYR A 455 24.59 -14.35 -26.70
N VAL A 456 24.22 -13.07 -26.57
CA VAL A 456 24.56 -12.26 -25.38
C VAL A 456 24.02 -12.90 -24.11
N LEU A 457 22.77 -13.39 -24.14
CA LEU A 457 22.15 -14.02 -22.96
C LEU A 457 22.81 -15.36 -22.61
N LYS A 458 23.31 -16.14 -23.59
CA LYS A 458 24.12 -17.35 -23.34
C LYS A 458 25.48 -16.99 -22.71
N CYS A 459 26.14 -15.93 -23.16
CA CYS A 459 27.37 -15.46 -22.54
C CYS A 459 27.13 -14.99 -21.10
N PHE A 460 26.07 -14.22 -20.88
CA PHE A 460 25.67 -13.75 -19.56
C PHE A 460 25.36 -14.91 -18.61
N HIS A 461 24.65 -15.95 -19.09
CA HIS A 461 24.40 -17.15 -18.29
C HIS A 461 25.68 -17.83 -17.83
N ARG A 462 26.65 -18.01 -18.74
CA ARG A 462 27.94 -18.64 -18.39
C ARG A 462 28.72 -17.86 -17.34
N ALA A 463 28.63 -16.52 -17.37
CA ALA A 463 29.32 -15.65 -16.42
C ALA A 463 28.56 -15.54 -15.08
N SER A 464 27.29 -15.18 -15.11
CA SER A 464 26.49 -14.82 -13.93
C SER A 464 25.78 -16.01 -13.26
N GLY A 465 25.62 -17.12 -13.96
CA GLY A 465 24.79 -18.25 -13.54
C GLY A 465 23.28 -18.08 -13.84
N LEU A 466 22.86 -16.92 -14.36
CA LEU A 466 21.45 -16.64 -14.66
C LEU A 466 21.03 -17.26 -15.99
N SER A 467 20.28 -18.35 -15.95
CA SER A 467 19.80 -19.05 -17.14
C SER A 467 18.42 -18.55 -17.60
N ILE A 468 18.20 -18.60 -18.91
CA ILE A 468 16.93 -18.22 -19.53
C ILE A 468 15.99 -19.42 -19.51
N ASN A 469 14.76 -19.18 -19.14
CA ASN A 469 13.67 -20.14 -19.34
C ASN A 469 13.04 -19.92 -20.72
N LEU A 470 13.55 -20.60 -21.73
CA LEU A 470 13.07 -20.43 -23.11
C LEU A 470 11.59 -20.82 -23.26
N SER A 471 11.13 -21.86 -22.57
CA SER A 471 9.72 -22.32 -22.65
C SER A 471 8.72 -21.28 -22.11
N LYS A 472 9.14 -20.42 -21.18
CA LYS A 472 8.33 -19.31 -20.65
C LYS A 472 8.60 -17.99 -21.35
N SER A 473 9.74 -17.85 -22.03
CA SER A 473 10.06 -16.69 -22.84
C SER A 473 9.16 -16.62 -24.07
N LYS A 474 8.85 -15.41 -24.55
CA LYS A 474 7.86 -15.22 -25.61
C LYS A 474 8.27 -14.14 -26.59
N LEU A 475 8.10 -14.39 -27.90
CA LEU A 475 8.38 -13.49 -29.01
C LEU A 475 7.10 -12.92 -29.61
N LEU A 476 7.02 -11.59 -29.75
CA LEU A 476 5.97 -10.86 -30.46
C LEU A 476 6.55 -10.22 -31.72
N GLY A 477 5.96 -10.46 -32.88
CA GLY A 477 6.19 -9.64 -34.09
C GLY A 477 5.20 -8.48 -34.17
N VAL A 478 5.67 -7.32 -34.57
CA VAL A 478 4.85 -6.12 -34.79
C VAL A 478 4.94 -5.76 -36.27
N VAL A 479 3.79 -5.76 -36.98
CA VAL A 479 3.72 -5.61 -38.45
C VAL A 479 4.47 -6.71 -39.20
N VAL A 480 4.53 -7.92 -38.66
CA VAL A 480 5.20 -9.10 -39.23
C VAL A 480 4.18 -10.22 -39.33
N SER A 481 4.26 -11.02 -40.40
CA SER A 481 3.36 -12.15 -40.58
C SER A 481 3.51 -13.22 -39.50
N GLU A 482 2.41 -13.86 -39.14
CA GLU A 482 2.39 -14.85 -38.05
C GLU A 482 3.36 -16.00 -38.31
N ASP A 483 3.42 -16.49 -39.55
CA ASP A 483 4.32 -17.60 -39.93
C ASP A 483 5.79 -17.29 -39.66
N ARG A 484 6.26 -16.08 -40.02
CA ARG A 484 7.63 -15.66 -39.75
C ARG A 484 7.91 -15.57 -38.24
N VAL A 485 6.91 -15.14 -37.44
CA VAL A 485 7.04 -15.09 -35.97
C VAL A 485 7.11 -16.49 -35.39
N VAL A 486 6.27 -17.42 -35.85
CA VAL A 486 6.26 -18.83 -35.41
C VAL A 486 7.60 -19.49 -35.77
N GLN A 487 8.07 -19.32 -37.02
CA GLN A 487 9.36 -19.85 -37.46
C GLN A 487 10.52 -19.35 -36.57
N ALA A 488 10.58 -18.04 -36.28
CA ALA A 488 11.60 -17.48 -35.42
C ALA A 488 11.48 -17.96 -33.98
N ALA A 489 10.28 -18.05 -33.43
CA ALA A 489 10.03 -18.56 -32.07
C ALA A 489 10.46 -20.04 -31.94
N ASN A 490 10.14 -20.89 -32.91
CA ASN A 490 10.56 -22.30 -32.93
C ASN A 490 12.08 -22.42 -32.99
N ARG A 491 12.75 -21.60 -33.79
CA ARG A 491 14.22 -21.57 -33.88
C ARG A 491 14.89 -21.22 -32.55
N ILE A 492 14.30 -20.28 -31.78
CA ILE A 492 14.78 -19.89 -30.45
C ILE A 492 14.44 -20.95 -29.41
N GLY A 493 13.34 -21.68 -29.58
CA GLY A 493 12.75 -22.59 -28.61
C GLY A 493 11.84 -21.86 -27.61
N CYS A 494 11.26 -20.70 -28.00
CA CYS A 494 10.36 -19.91 -27.15
C CYS A 494 8.91 -19.90 -27.67
N GLY A 495 7.98 -19.42 -26.83
CA GLY A 495 6.58 -19.28 -27.22
C GLY A 495 6.31 -18.02 -28.06
N VAL A 496 5.21 -18.06 -28.85
CA VAL A 496 4.71 -16.87 -29.54
C VAL A 496 3.84 -16.04 -28.58
N LEU A 497 4.04 -14.74 -28.59
CA LEU A 497 3.25 -13.77 -27.83
C LEU A 497 2.25 -13.08 -28.77
N LYS A 498 0.98 -13.04 -28.38
CA LYS A 498 -0.06 -12.29 -29.13
C LYS A 498 -0.55 -11.12 -28.28
N ALA A 499 -0.79 -9.98 -28.93
CA ALA A 499 -1.42 -8.84 -28.27
C ALA A 499 -2.95 -9.00 -28.18
N PRO A 500 -3.61 -8.66 -27.06
CA PRO A 500 -3.03 -8.10 -25.83
C PRO A 500 -2.35 -9.14 -24.94
N PHE A 501 -1.25 -8.75 -24.30
CA PHE A 501 -0.55 -9.59 -23.32
C PHE A 501 -0.33 -8.86 -21.98
N ALA A 502 0.02 -9.63 -20.95
CA ALA A 502 0.34 -9.07 -19.64
C ALA A 502 1.85 -8.82 -19.52
N TYR A 503 2.22 -7.60 -19.12
CA TYR A 503 3.57 -7.24 -18.72
C TYR A 503 3.50 -6.51 -17.38
N LEU A 504 4.26 -6.98 -16.40
CA LEU A 504 4.23 -6.49 -15.01
C LEU A 504 2.80 -6.35 -14.46
N GLY A 505 1.90 -7.25 -14.83
CA GLY A 505 0.51 -7.22 -14.38
C GLY A 505 -0.42 -6.28 -15.14
N SER A 506 0.09 -5.44 -16.07
CA SER A 506 -0.72 -4.55 -16.92
C SER A 506 -0.94 -5.13 -18.31
N LYS A 507 -2.05 -4.80 -18.96
CA LYS A 507 -2.35 -5.19 -20.34
C LYS A 507 -1.59 -4.30 -21.32
N VAL A 508 -0.82 -4.91 -22.23
CA VAL A 508 -0.06 -4.23 -23.28
C VAL A 508 -0.61 -4.60 -24.65
N GLY A 509 -0.77 -3.60 -25.53
CA GLY A 509 -1.26 -3.77 -26.89
C GLY A 509 -2.77 -3.98 -27.02
N GLY A 510 -3.53 -3.84 -25.93
CA GLY A 510 -4.99 -4.01 -25.90
C GLY A 510 -5.77 -2.72 -26.05
N ASN A 511 -7.02 -2.84 -26.51
CA ASN A 511 -7.94 -1.70 -26.55
C ASN A 511 -8.74 -1.60 -25.25
N MET A 512 -8.21 -0.87 -24.27
CA MET A 512 -8.84 -0.69 -22.95
C MET A 512 -10.05 0.28 -22.97
N SER A 513 -10.39 0.89 -24.09
CA SER A 513 -11.65 1.63 -24.24
C SER A 513 -12.87 0.70 -24.42
N ARG A 514 -12.66 -0.59 -24.70
CA ARG A 514 -13.74 -1.59 -24.81
C ARG A 514 -14.14 -2.12 -23.44
N ILE A 515 -15.44 -2.26 -23.19
CA ILE A 515 -16.01 -2.76 -21.93
C ILE A 515 -15.47 -4.18 -21.62
N LYS A 516 -15.48 -5.08 -22.60
CA LYS A 516 -14.97 -6.47 -22.47
C LYS A 516 -13.53 -6.56 -21.97
N SER A 517 -12.68 -5.55 -22.23
CA SER A 517 -11.28 -5.55 -21.75
C SER A 517 -11.16 -5.43 -20.24
N TRP A 518 -12.22 -5.05 -19.54
CA TRP A 518 -12.28 -4.88 -18.10
C TRP A 518 -12.97 -6.04 -17.37
N ASP A 519 -13.59 -7.00 -18.09
CA ASP A 519 -14.38 -8.08 -17.48
C ASP A 519 -13.53 -8.88 -16.48
N GLU A 520 -12.31 -9.26 -16.82
CA GLU A 520 -11.40 -9.97 -15.90
C GLU A 520 -11.19 -9.23 -14.57
N ILE A 521 -11.11 -7.88 -14.61
CA ILE A 521 -10.91 -7.06 -13.41
C ILE A 521 -12.18 -7.00 -12.58
N VAL A 522 -13.32 -6.86 -13.25
CA VAL A 522 -14.65 -6.86 -12.62
C VAL A 522 -14.94 -8.22 -11.99
N ASP A 523 -14.64 -9.31 -12.69
CA ASP A 523 -14.85 -10.68 -12.19
C ASP A 523 -13.97 -10.95 -10.97
N LYS A 524 -12.70 -10.52 -10.97
CA LYS A 524 -11.83 -10.55 -9.78
C LYS A 524 -12.42 -9.77 -8.59
N MET A 525 -13.11 -8.64 -8.84
CA MET A 525 -13.81 -7.93 -7.77
C MET A 525 -14.98 -8.75 -7.21
N VAL A 526 -15.75 -9.41 -8.09
CA VAL A 526 -16.88 -10.27 -7.69
C VAL A 526 -16.39 -11.49 -6.92
N ASP A 527 -15.36 -12.17 -7.37
CA ASP A 527 -14.78 -13.35 -6.71
C ASP A 527 -14.25 -13.05 -5.30
N ARG A 528 -13.77 -11.83 -5.08
CA ARG A 528 -13.36 -11.38 -3.74
C ARG A 528 -14.55 -11.21 -2.77
N LEU A 529 -15.77 -11.10 -3.30
CA LEU A 529 -17.00 -10.88 -2.56
C LEU A 529 -17.80 -12.18 -2.44
N SER A 530 -17.27 -13.19 -1.78
CA SER A 530 -18.05 -14.40 -1.53
C SER A 530 -19.27 -14.10 -0.63
N LYS A 531 -20.38 -14.81 -0.85
CA LYS A 531 -21.62 -14.71 -0.04
C LYS A 531 -21.34 -14.85 1.46
N TRP A 532 -20.35 -15.69 1.81
CA TRP A 532 -19.94 -15.91 3.19
C TRP A 532 -19.36 -14.66 3.83
N LYS A 533 -18.51 -13.90 3.13
CA LYS A 533 -17.93 -12.64 3.65
C LYS A 533 -18.98 -11.57 3.92
N MET A 534 -20.05 -11.51 3.10
CA MET A 534 -21.14 -10.54 3.31
C MET A 534 -21.97 -10.86 4.56
N LYS A 535 -22.20 -12.14 4.86
CA LYS A 535 -22.99 -12.57 6.03
C LYS A 535 -22.23 -12.45 7.35
N THR A 536 -20.90 -12.59 7.33
CA THR A 536 -20.07 -12.63 8.55
C THR A 536 -19.54 -11.28 8.98
N LEU A 537 -19.59 -10.26 8.12
CA LEU A 537 -19.04 -8.93 8.38
C LEU A 537 -20.11 -7.93 8.81
N SER A 538 -19.81 -7.16 9.87
CA SER A 538 -20.59 -5.98 10.23
C SER A 538 -20.52 -4.91 9.13
N ILE A 539 -21.39 -3.90 9.19
CA ILE A 539 -21.35 -2.77 8.26
C ILE A 539 -20.04 -1.98 8.38
N GLY A 540 -19.42 -1.93 9.57
CA GLY A 540 -18.11 -1.35 9.80
C GLY A 540 -17.01 -2.12 9.09
N GLY A 541 -17.00 -3.46 9.21
CA GLY A 541 -16.07 -4.33 8.50
C GLY A 541 -16.24 -4.24 6.98
N ARG A 542 -17.49 -4.12 6.49
CA ARG A 542 -17.76 -3.91 5.07
C ARG A 542 -17.22 -2.57 4.56
N LEU A 543 -17.41 -1.46 5.30
CA LEU A 543 -16.84 -0.16 4.94
C LEU A 543 -15.32 -0.20 4.87
N THR A 544 -14.69 -0.86 5.83
CA THR A 544 -13.22 -0.98 5.87
C THR A 544 -12.69 -1.80 4.70
N LEU A 545 -13.31 -2.96 4.38
CA LEU A 545 -12.97 -3.75 3.19
C LEU A 545 -13.23 -3.01 1.88
N LEU A 546 -14.31 -2.27 1.82
CA LEU A 546 -14.66 -1.44 0.68
C LEU A 546 -13.54 -0.44 0.36
N LYS A 547 -13.02 0.24 1.40
CA LYS A 547 -11.92 1.22 1.25
C LYS A 547 -10.57 0.55 0.98
N ALA A 548 -10.22 -0.48 1.74
CA ALA A 548 -8.89 -1.08 1.71
C ALA A 548 -8.69 -2.10 0.57
N VAL A 549 -9.72 -2.81 0.14
CA VAL A 549 -9.60 -3.90 -0.84
C VAL A 549 -10.31 -3.56 -2.13
N LEU A 550 -11.64 -3.37 -2.11
CA LEU A 550 -12.41 -3.13 -3.34
C LEU A 550 -12.06 -1.82 -4.03
N GLY A 551 -11.67 -0.80 -3.26
CA GLY A 551 -11.18 0.47 -3.81
C GLY A 551 -9.80 0.33 -4.44
N SER A 552 -8.95 -0.58 -3.95
CA SER A 552 -7.58 -0.74 -4.43
C SER A 552 -7.42 -1.70 -5.61
N MET A 553 -8.32 -2.68 -5.77
CA MET A 553 -8.20 -3.71 -6.82
C MET A 553 -8.08 -3.15 -8.25
N PRO A 554 -8.89 -2.18 -8.68
CA PRO A 554 -8.79 -1.65 -10.04
C PRO A 554 -7.67 -0.61 -10.22
N ILE A 555 -7.05 -0.09 -9.12
CA ILE A 555 -6.11 1.05 -9.16
C ILE A 555 -4.98 0.82 -10.16
N TYR A 556 -4.42 -0.39 -10.18
CA TYR A 556 -3.28 -0.70 -11.02
C TYR A 556 -3.54 -0.43 -12.51
N HIS A 557 -4.68 -0.92 -13.04
CA HIS A 557 -5.08 -0.66 -14.42
C HIS A 557 -5.63 0.76 -14.60
N MET A 558 -6.31 1.31 -13.60
CA MET A 558 -6.82 2.68 -13.59
C MET A 558 -5.70 3.73 -13.59
N SER A 559 -4.50 3.36 -13.17
CA SER A 559 -3.33 4.26 -13.15
C SER A 559 -2.80 4.58 -14.54
N ILE A 560 -3.07 3.72 -15.53
CA ILE A 560 -2.62 3.93 -16.92
C ILE A 560 -3.81 4.22 -17.85
N PHE A 561 -4.94 3.50 -17.67
CA PHE A 561 -6.02 3.50 -18.64
C PHE A 561 -7.25 4.29 -18.16
N LYS A 562 -7.83 5.06 -19.09
CA LYS A 562 -9.16 5.64 -18.91
C LYS A 562 -10.22 4.53 -18.85
N VAL A 563 -10.96 4.46 -17.76
CA VAL A 563 -12.03 3.48 -17.59
C VAL A 563 -13.31 3.95 -18.27
N PRO A 564 -13.96 3.12 -19.10
CA PRO A 564 -15.27 3.43 -19.68
C PRO A 564 -16.34 3.65 -18.61
N MET A 565 -17.25 4.60 -18.83
CA MET A 565 -18.28 4.95 -17.83
C MET A 565 -19.17 3.77 -17.45
N LYS A 566 -19.57 2.91 -18.40
CA LYS A 566 -20.35 1.69 -18.11
C LYS A 566 -19.61 0.72 -17.17
N VAL A 567 -18.29 0.62 -17.31
CA VAL A 567 -17.44 -0.21 -16.43
C VAL A 567 -17.37 0.40 -15.03
N LEU A 568 -17.18 1.72 -14.92
CA LEU A 568 -17.21 2.42 -13.63
C LEU A 568 -18.54 2.22 -12.92
N GLN A 569 -19.66 2.36 -13.62
CA GLN A 569 -21.00 2.13 -13.07
C GLN A 569 -21.16 0.69 -12.56
N ARG A 570 -20.68 -0.32 -13.32
CA ARG A 570 -20.70 -1.73 -12.89
C ARG A 570 -19.88 -1.95 -11.62
N MET A 571 -18.66 -1.40 -11.56
CA MET A 571 -17.80 -1.51 -10.38
C MET A 571 -18.38 -0.79 -9.15
N GLU A 572 -18.96 0.41 -9.35
CA GLU A 572 -19.63 1.15 -8.26
C GLU A 572 -20.88 0.43 -7.77
N SER A 573 -21.65 -0.21 -8.64
CA SER A 573 -22.79 -1.05 -8.25
C SER A 573 -22.37 -2.23 -7.37
N ILE A 574 -21.25 -2.91 -7.71
CA ILE A 574 -20.68 -3.98 -6.89
C ILE A 574 -20.32 -3.46 -5.51
N ARG A 575 -19.66 -2.30 -5.42
CA ARG A 575 -19.25 -1.65 -4.16
C ARG A 575 -20.45 -1.27 -3.30
N SER A 576 -21.45 -0.67 -3.90
CA SER A 576 -22.71 -0.26 -3.24
C SER A 576 -23.47 -1.44 -2.65
N ARG A 577 -23.63 -2.53 -3.41
CA ARG A 577 -24.29 -3.76 -2.95
C ARG A 577 -23.52 -4.43 -1.82
N PHE A 578 -22.22 -4.50 -1.91
CA PHE A 578 -21.38 -5.03 -0.86
C PHE A 578 -21.51 -4.23 0.45
N PHE A 579 -21.43 -2.88 0.38
CA PHE A 579 -21.62 -2.02 1.54
C PHE A 579 -22.98 -2.24 2.20
N SER A 580 -24.02 -2.34 1.38
CA SER A 580 -25.39 -2.55 1.87
C SER A 580 -25.67 -3.98 2.39
N GLY A 581 -24.77 -4.94 2.13
CA GLY A 581 -24.96 -6.35 2.48
C GLY A 581 -26.01 -7.06 1.64
N VAL A 582 -26.26 -6.55 0.43
CA VAL A 582 -27.20 -7.11 -0.55
C VAL A 582 -26.46 -7.98 -1.53
N ASP A 583 -26.94 -9.18 -1.79
CA ASP A 583 -26.38 -10.08 -2.79
C ASP A 583 -26.38 -9.42 -4.19
N LEU A 584 -25.33 -9.64 -4.96
CA LEU A 584 -25.17 -9.05 -6.31
C LEU A 584 -26.34 -9.35 -7.24
N ASN A 585 -26.96 -10.52 -7.11
CA ASN A 585 -28.09 -10.97 -7.92
C ASN A 585 -29.47 -10.70 -7.29
N SER A 586 -29.50 -10.09 -6.08
CA SER A 586 -30.76 -9.83 -5.39
C SER A 586 -31.47 -8.57 -5.92
N LYS A 587 -32.79 -8.62 -6.01
CA LYS A 587 -33.63 -7.46 -6.32
C LYS A 587 -33.93 -6.58 -5.09
N LYS A 588 -33.38 -6.90 -3.90
CA LYS A 588 -33.62 -6.14 -2.67
C LYS A 588 -33.15 -4.70 -2.81
N SER A 589 -33.98 -3.76 -2.38
CA SER A 589 -33.69 -2.33 -2.41
C SER A 589 -32.60 -1.93 -1.42
N ILE A 590 -31.78 -0.95 -1.81
CA ILE A 590 -30.69 -0.39 -1.00
C ILE A 590 -31.25 0.77 -0.17
N TRP A 591 -30.98 0.79 1.16
CA TRP A 591 -31.48 1.82 2.08
C TRP A 591 -30.80 3.17 1.94
N VAL A 592 -29.55 3.20 1.49
CA VAL A 592 -28.75 4.41 1.38
C VAL A 592 -28.34 4.65 -0.07
N LYS A 593 -28.62 5.83 -0.62
CA LYS A 593 -28.14 6.23 -1.96
C LYS A 593 -26.61 6.22 -1.97
N TRP A 594 -26.03 5.56 -3.00
CA TRP A 594 -24.56 5.40 -3.09
C TRP A 594 -23.82 6.75 -3.17
N SER A 595 -24.39 7.76 -3.82
CA SER A 595 -23.83 9.11 -3.87
C SER A 595 -23.60 9.70 -2.47
N LYS A 596 -24.53 9.49 -1.52
CA LYS A 596 -24.38 9.95 -0.13
C LYS A 596 -23.19 9.28 0.58
N VAL A 597 -22.89 8.01 0.26
CA VAL A 597 -21.73 7.29 0.81
C VAL A 597 -20.43 7.81 0.22
N LEU A 598 -20.43 8.21 -1.05
CA LEU A 598 -19.26 8.74 -1.75
C LEU A 598 -18.90 10.18 -1.35
N CYS A 599 -19.88 11.01 -0.97
CA CYS A 599 -19.62 12.37 -0.51
C CYS A 599 -18.60 12.42 0.60
N SER A 600 -17.81 13.48 0.65
CA SER A 600 -16.84 13.73 1.73
C SER A 600 -17.56 13.85 3.08
N LYS A 601 -16.83 13.64 4.18
CA LYS A 601 -17.40 13.79 5.53
C LYS A 601 -17.78 15.24 5.82
N GLU A 602 -17.03 16.17 5.27
CA GLU A 602 -17.28 17.61 5.33
C GLU A 602 -18.64 17.96 4.72
N LYS A 603 -19.04 17.23 3.67
CA LYS A 603 -20.32 17.37 2.97
C LYS A 603 -21.41 16.39 3.46
N GLY A 604 -21.25 15.80 4.64
CA GLY A 604 -22.23 14.91 5.25
C GLY A 604 -22.23 13.46 4.79
N GLY A 605 -21.23 13.03 4.01
CA GLY A 605 -21.07 11.65 3.54
C GLY A 605 -20.16 10.79 4.40
N LEU A 606 -19.75 9.60 3.90
CA LEU A 606 -18.80 8.69 4.57
C LEU A 606 -17.35 8.81 4.01
N GLY A 607 -17.13 9.65 3.01
CA GLY A 607 -15.82 9.89 2.43
C GLY A 607 -15.23 8.63 1.76
N VAL A 608 -16.06 7.86 1.07
CA VAL A 608 -15.60 6.76 0.22
C VAL A 608 -15.25 7.36 -1.15
N SER A 609 -14.02 7.14 -1.60
CA SER A 609 -13.56 7.63 -2.89
C SER A 609 -14.38 7.10 -4.06
N SER A 610 -14.85 7.93 -4.98
CA SER A 610 -15.42 7.44 -6.22
C SER A 610 -14.34 6.89 -7.14
N LEU A 611 -14.62 5.79 -7.85
CA LEU A 611 -13.68 5.23 -8.81
C LEU A 611 -13.49 6.16 -10.01
N TYR A 612 -14.50 6.99 -10.33
CA TYR A 612 -14.38 8.01 -11.36
C TYR A 612 -13.29 9.03 -11.01
N ALA A 613 -13.40 9.70 -9.86
CA ALA A 613 -12.43 10.71 -9.46
C ALA A 613 -11.04 10.10 -9.24
N LEU A 614 -10.99 8.88 -8.68
CA LEU A 614 -9.74 8.15 -8.49
C LEU A 614 -9.02 7.87 -9.81
N ASN A 615 -9.72 7.39 -10.85
CA ASN A 615 -9.10 7.14 -12.14
C ASN A 615 -8.57 8.43 -12.77
N ARG A 616 -9.33 9.53 -12.73
CA ARG A 616 -8.93 10.82 -13.29
C ARG A 616 -7.73 11.43 -12.56
N ALA A 617 -7.72 11.35 -11.24
CA ALA A 617 -6.58 11.80 -10.45
C ALA A 617 -5.31 10.97 -10.72
N LEU A 618 -5.45 9.64 -10.89
CA LEU A 618 -4.34 8.77 -11.30
C LEU A 618 -3.81 9.11 -12.70
N MET A 619 -4.67 9.48 -13.63
CA MET A 619 -4.25 9.95 -14.96
C MET A 619 -3.53 11.30 -14.86
N CYS A 620 -4.03 12.26 -14.06
CA CYS A 620 -3.37 13.55 -13.85
C CYS A 620 -1.97 13.41 -13.23
N LYS A 621 -1.71 12.35 -12.43
CA LYS A 621 -0.37 12.04 -11.92
C LYS A 621 0.68 11.91 -13.03
N TRP A 622 0.32 11.40 -14.21
CA TRP A 622 1.23 11.31 -15.34
C TRP A 622 1.59 12.68 -15.92
N VAL A 623 0.63 13.62 -15.94
CA VAL A 623 0.89 15.00 -16.36
C VAL A 623 1.84 15.68 -15.39
N TRP A 624 1.61 15.54 -14.08
CA TRP A 624 2.54 16.03 -13.06
C TRP A 624 3.96 15.45 -13.25
N ARG A 625 4.09 14.13 -13.39
CA ARG A 625 5.37 13.47 -13.60
C ARG A 625 6.05 13.89 -14.90
N PHE A 626 5.30 14.09 -15.98
CA PHE A 626 5.84 14.57 -17.26
C PHE A 626 6.48 15.95 -17.12
N THR A 627 5.86 16.80 -16.32
CA THR A 627 6.33 18.17 -16.07
C THR A 627 7.54 18.19 -15.12
N THR A 628 7.53 17.35 -14.08
CA THR A 628 8.55 17.35 -13.01
C THR A 628 9.74 16.44 -13.28
N GLN A 629 9.55 15.35 -14.03
CA GLN A 629 10.55 14.29 -14.29
C GLN A 629 10.97 14.27 -15.76
N LYS A 630 11.56 15.37 -16.25
CA LYS A 630 11.88 15.59 -17.68
C LYS A 630 12.85 14.57 -18.27
N ASN A 631 13.75 14.00 -17.47
CA ASN A 631 14.88 13.18 -17.92
C ASN A 631 14.63 11.66 -17.87
N LEU A 632 13.53 11.19 -17.27
CA LEU A 632 13.25 9.76 -17.19
C LEU A 632 12.94 9.15 -18.57
N LEU A 633 13.30 7.89 -18.75
CA LEU A 633 13.15 7.16 -20.02
C LEU A 633 11.71 7.27 -20.58
N TRP A 634 10.69 7.08 -19.77
CA TRP A 634 9.30 7.18 -20.23
C TRP A 634 8.93 8.58 -20.73
N THR A 635 9.41 9.65 -20.07
CA THR A 635 9.18 11.04 -20.49
C THR A 635 9.88 11.33 -21.82
N ARG A 636 11.10 10.87 -21.98
CA ARG A 636 11.86 11.02 -23.23
C ARG A 636 11.21 10.27 -24.39
N VAL A 637 10.68 9.06 -24.13
CA VAL A 637 9.91 8.30 -25.13
C VAL A 637 8.63 9.05 -25.55
N ILE A 638 7.89 9.62 -24.57
CA ILE A 638 6.71 10.42 -24.88
C ILE A 638 7.08 11.64 -25.72
N LYS A 639 8.14 12.35 -25.37
CA LYS A 639 8.64 13.50 -26.17
C LYS A 639 9.06 13.08 -27.57
N ALA A 640 9.75 11.96 -27.71
CA ALA A 640 10.16 11.45 -29.03
C ALA A 640 8.96 11.07 -29.93
N ILE A 641 7.85 10.63 -29.37
CA ILE A 641 6.63 10.23 -30.10
C ILE A 641 5.67 11.41 -30.31
N HIS A 642 5.51 12.29 -29.30
CA HIS A 642 4.45 13.30 -29.24
C HIS A 642 4.96 14.75 -29.25
N GLY A 643 6.28 14.98 -29.37
CA GLY A 643 6.91 16.30 -29.33
C GLY A 643 7.30 16.75 -27.91
N GLU A 644 8.13 17.80 -27.83
CA GLU A 644 8.72 18.28 -26.57
C GLU A 644 7.69 18.70 -25.51
N ASP A 645 6.59 19.29 -25.95
CA ASP A 645 5.47 19.68 -25.07
C ASP A 645 4.48 18.53 -24.82
N GLY A 646 4.69 17.37 -25.42
CA GLY A 646 3.79 16.22 -25.36
C GLY A 646 2.45 16.42 -26.10
N LYS A 647 2.24 17.57 -26.77
CA LYS A 647 0.97 17.97 -27.41
C LYS A 647 1.03 17.90 -28.94
N ASN A 648 2.23 18.03 -29.51
CA ASN A 648 2.42 18.16 -30.95
C ASN A 648 2.47 16.81 -31.68
N GLY A 649 1.34 16.15 -31.76
CA GLY A 649 1.11 15.10 -32.74
C GLY A 649 0.53 15.63 -34.04
N SER A 650 1.06 16.73 -34.61
CA SER A 650 0.62 17.27 -35.90
C SER A 650 1.03 16.35 -37.05
N GLY A 651 0.27 15.34 -37.31
CA GLY A 651 0.50 14.34 -38.36
C GLY A 651 -0.18 13.01 -38.11
N PHE A 652 -0.74 12.78 -36.93
CA PHE A 652 -1.47 11.56 -36.64
C PHE A 652 -2.95 11.69 -37.00
N LYS A 653 -3.38 10.87 -37.96
CA LYS A 653 -4.78 10.80 -38.42
C LYS A 653 -5.73 10.56 -37.22
N VAL A 654 -6.97 11.05 -37.37
CA VAL A 654 -8.10 10.72 -36.46
C VAL A 654 -8.17 9.21 -36.29
N GLY A 655 -8.04 8.69 -35.07
CA GLY A 655 -8.05 7.23 -34.78
C GLY A 655 -6.81 6.65 -34.08
N TYR A 656 -5.72 7.42 -33.92
CA TYR A 656 -4.54 6.98 -33.17
C TYR A 656 -4.86 6.83 -31.68
N LYS A 657 -4.76 5.61 -31.16
CA LYS A 657 -5.10 5.24 -29.78
C LYS A 657 -3.85 5.21 -28.89
N SER A 658 -3.37 6.39 -28.48
CA SER A 658 -2.30 6.53 -27.51
C SER A 658 -2.86 6.65 -26.08
N ILE A 659 -2.18 6.06 -25.10
CA ILE A 659 -2.50 6.23 -23.69
C ILE A 659 -2.26 7.68 -23.28
N TRP A 660 -1.13 8.26 -23.70
CA TRP A 660 -0.78 9.65 -23.41
C TRP A 660 -1.84 10.63 -23.91
N ARG A 661 -2.27 10.47 -25.16
CA ARG A 661 -3.35 11.32 -25.71
C ARG A 661 -4.66 11.15 -24.95
N SER A 662 -4.99 9.93 -24.52
CA SER A 662 -6.18 9.69 -23.69
C SER A 662 -6.11 10.38 -22.33
N ILE A 663 -4.91 10.49 -21.76
CA ILE A 663 -4.66 11.24 -20.52
C ILE A 663 -4.90 12.73 -20.75
N LEU A 664 -4.28 13.31 -21.76
CA LEU A 664 -4.44 14.74 -22.10
C LEU A 664 -5.89 15.10 -22.41
N GLN A 665 -6.59 14.28 -23.21
CA GLN A 665 -8.01 14.48 -23.52
C GLN A 665 -8.89 14.45 -22.26
N GLU A 666 -8.55 13.61 -21.27
CA GLU A 666 -9.33 13.56 -20.04
C GLU A 666 -9.07 14.78 -19.15
N VAL A 667 -7.84 15.28 -19.12
CA VAL A 667 -7.51 16.54 -18.41
C VAL A 667 -8.28 17.70 -19.03
N GLU A 668 -8.34 17.78 -20.35
CA GLU A 668 -9.14 18.80 -21.03
C GLU A 668 -10.65 18.63 -20.81
N THR A 669 -11.14 17.38 -20.76
CA THR A 669 -12.53 17.09 -20.39
C THR A 669 -12.88 17.55 -18.96
N LEU A 670 -11.96 17.42 -18.02
CA LEU A 670 -12.13 17.93 -16.65
C LEU A 670 -12.19 19.45 -16.64
N LYS A 671 -11.33 20.10 -17.42
CA LYS A 671 -11.30 21.57 -17.56
C LYS A 671 -12.62 22.12 -18.13
N ILE A 672 -13.17 21.50 -19.18
CA ILE A 672 -14.48 21.86 -19.75
C ILE A 672 -15.58 21.71 -18.66
N LYS A 673 -15.45 20.80 -17.70
CA LYS A 673 -16.37 20.64 -16.57
C LYS A 673 -16.10 21.58 -15.40
N GLY A 674 -15.25 22.59 -15.57
CA GLY A 674 -14.92 23.55 -14.54
C GLY A 674 -13.88 23.05 -13.52
N ILE A 675 -13.22 21.92 -13.78
CA ILE A 675 -12.22 21.34 -12.86
C ILE A 675 -10.83 21.58 -13.44
N HIS A 676 -10.20 22.68 -13.04
CA HIS A 676 -8.90 23.15 -13.55
C HIS A 676 -7.74 22.63 -12.69
N LEU A 677 -7.40 21.32 -12.79
CA LEU A 677 -6.33 20.73 -11.99
C LEU A 677 -4.95 21.34 -12.26
N ASN A 678 -4.70 21.83 -13.47
CA ASN A 678 -3.42 22.46 -13.82
C ASN A 678 -3.16 23.76 -13.05
N ASN A 679 -4.20 24.47 -12.58
CA ASN A 679 -4.02 25.69 -11.79
C ASN A 679 -3.39 25.43 -10.41
N PHE A 680 -3.44 24.17 -9.96
CA PHE A 680 -2.77 23.77 -8.70
C PHE A 680 -1.31 23.34 -8.90
N MET A 681 -0.82 23.31 -10.17
CA MET A 681 0.57 23.08 -10.51
C MET A 681 1.26 24.44 -10.72
N GLN A 682 2.04 24.86 -9.73
CA GLN A 682 2.75 26.13 -9.77
C GLN A 682 4.26 25.89 -9.71
N LYS A 683 5.04 26.77 -10.28
CA LYS A 683 6.48 26.79 -10.08
C LYS A 683 6.81 27.64 -8.84
N LYS A 684 7.56 27.06 -7.92
CA LYS A 684 8.20 27.80 -6.86
C LYS A 684 9.56 28.24 -7.34
N LEU A 685 9.71 29.56 -7.49
CA LEU A 685 10.91 30.20 -7.95
C LEU A 685 12.07 29.95 -6.96
N GLY A 686 13.20 29.56 -7.50
CA GLY A 686 14.46 29.42 -6.80
C GLY A 686 15.50 30.34 -7.44
N ASN A 687 16.38 29.81 -8.31
CA ASN A 687 17.37 30.59 -9.06
C ASN A 687 16.81 31.18 -10.37
N GLY A 688 15.58 30.88 -10.77
CA GLY A 688 14.92 31.42 -11.93
C GLY A 688 15.37 30.88 -13.30
N ALA A 689 16.31 29.93 -13.33
CA ALA A 689 16.91 29.44 -14.57
C ALA A 689 16.01 28.46 -15.35
N ASP A 690 15.15 27.73 -14.65
CA ASP A 690 14.24 26.72 -15.23
C ASP A 690 12.81 27.23 -15.39
N THR A 691 12.52 28.50 -15.11
CA THR A 691 11.18 29.09 -15.12
C THR A 691 11.06 30.13 -16.22
N TYR A 692 10.13 29.92 -17.15
CA TYR A 692 9.87 30.89 -18.22
C TYR A 692 9.08 32.08 -17.70
N PHE A 693 9.62 33.28 -17.92
CA PHE A 693 9.06 34.53 -17.40
C PHE A 693 7.60 34.74 -17.83
N TRP A 694 7.28 34.52 -19.08
CA TRP A 694 5.95 34.77 -19.66
C TRP A 694 5.00 33.57 -19.60
N GLU A 695 5.51 32.35 -19.72
CA GLU A 695 4.72 31.15 -20.00
C GLU A 695 4.36 30.36 -18.74
N ASP A 696 5.17 30.45 -17.69
CA ASP A 696 4.97 29.72 -16.43
C ASP A 696 4.20 30.58 -15.41
N LEU A 697 3.45 29.93 -14.54
CA LEU A 697 2.85 30.56 -13.37
C LEU A 697 3.83 30.47 -12.21
N TRP A 698 4.59 31.53 -11.99
CA TRP A 698 5.65 31.60 -10.96
C TRP A 698 5.45 32.74 -9.97
N HIS A 699 4.59 33.70 -10.28
CA HIS A 699 4.24 34.84 -9.43
C HIS A 699 2.75 35.13 -9.53
N GLY A 700 2.05 35.34 -8.41
CA GLY A 700 0.61 35.62 -8.37
C GLY A 700 -0.29 34.45 -8.80
N ASP A 701 -1.42 34.77 -9.41
CA ASP A 701 -2.51 33.86 -9.73
C ASP A 701 -2.71 33.60 -11.24
N MET A 702 -2.00 34.36 -12.07
CA MET A 702 -2.13 34.31 -13.53
C MET A 702 -0.78 34.39 -14.22
N VAL A 703 -0.61 33.67 -15.36
CA VAL A 703 0.61 33.76 -16.19
C VAL A 703 0.78 35.17 -16.79
N LEU A 704 1.99 35.70 -16.80
CA LEU A 704 2.27 37.08 -17.20
C LEU A 704 1.85 37.40 -18.65
N LYS A 705 1.90 36.45 -19.56
CA LYS A 705 1.42 36.63 -20.95
C LYS A 705 -0.08 36.95 -21.04
N GLN A 706 -0.89 36.47 -20.08
CA GLN A 706 -2.33 36.73 -20.05
C GLN A 706 -2.62 38.08 -19.34
N ARG A 707 -1.80 38.40 -18.34
CA ARG A 707 -1.93 39.65 -17.59
C ARG A 707 -1.45 40.85 -18.44
N TYR A 708 -0.35 40.67 -19.18
CA TYR A 708 0.31 41.72 -20.00
C TYR A 708 0.42 41.33 -21.48
N PRO A 709 -0.69 41.13 -22.20
CA PRO A 709 -0.68 40.59 -23.56
C PRO A 709 0.01 41.46 -24.59
N ARG A 710 -0.01 42.80 -24.41
CA ARG A 710 0.66 43.73 -25.35
C ARG A 710 2.18 43.69 -25.17
N LEU A 711 2.68 43.63 -23.95
CA LEU A 711 4.13 43.46 -23.70
C LEU A 711 4.62 42.08 -24.14
N TYR A 712 3.84 41.04 -23.90
CA TYR A 712 4.17 39.73 -24.42
C TYR A 712 4.27 39.71 -25.96
N ALA A 713 3.44 40.49 -26.66
CA ALA A 713 3.54 40.64 -28.11
C ALA A 713 4.88 41.32 -28.53
N LEU A 714 5.45 42.21 -27.73
CA LEU A 714 6.74 42.86 -27.99
C LEU A 714 7.94 41.99 -27.70
N GLU A 715 7.81 40.97 -26.85
CA GLU A 715 8.90 40.07 -26.47
C GLU A 715 9.43 39.29 -27.67
N VAL A 716 10.76 39.32 -27.92
CA VAL A 716 11.45 38.58 -28.98
C VAL A 716 11.56 37.11 -28.61
N LYS A 717 12.11 36.83 -27.44
CA LYS A 717 12.32 35.46 -26.93
C LYS A 717 11.19 35.08 -25.98
N LYS A 718 10.11 34.53 -26.50
CA LYS A 718 8.93 34.11 -25.71
C LYS A 718 9.24 33.18 -24.55
N THR A 719 10.32 32.40 -24.67
CA THR A 719 10.82 31.44 -23.68
C THR A 719 11.99 31.98 -22.87
N VAL A 720 12.10 33.29 -22.66
CA VAL A 720 13.09 33.86 -21.76
C VAL A 720 12.84 33.38 -20.34
N ASP A 721 13.89 32.94 -19.65
CA ASP A 721 13.80 32.53 -18.24
C ASP A 721 13.77 33.74 -17.29
N VAL A 722 13.27 33.51 -16.07
CA VAL A 722 13.14 34.57 -15.06
C VAL A 722 14.51 35.13 -14.65
N ALA A 723 15.52 34.25 -14.50
CA ALA A 723 16.86 34.69 -14.12
C ALA A 723 17.42 35.66 -15.16
N SER A 724 17.40 35.28 -16.44
CA SER A 724 17.86 36.13 -17.55
C SER A 724 17.04 37.41 -17.67
N LYS A 725 15.71 37.36 -17.45
CA LYS A 725 14.83 38.51 -17.58
C LYS A 725 15.08 39.55 -16.48
N LEU A 726 15.27 39.08 -15.22
CA LEU A 726 15.46 39.93 -14.05
C LEU A 726 16.95 40.29 -13.79
N SER A 727 17.90 39.73 -14.53
CA SER A 727 19.33 40.05 -14.39
C SER A 727 19.70 41.44 -14.91
N GLN A 728 18.83 42.06 -15.68
CA GLN A 728 19.00 43.39 -16.27
C GLN A 728 18.10 44.40 -15.56
N GLU A 729 18.61 45.60 -15.34
CA GLU A 729 17.85 46.69 -14.67
C GLU A 729 16.57 47.09 -15.42
N ASN A 730 16.54 46.85 -16.73
CA ASN A 730 15.38 47.24 -17.57
C ASN A 730 14.75 46.02 -18.23
N LEU A 731 13.48 45.73 -17.92
CA LEU A 731 12.74 44.61 -18.50
C LEU A 731 12.50 44.71 -20.03
N THR A 732 12.78 45.88 -20.63
CA THR A 732 12.57 46.11 -22.08
C THR A 732 13.71 45.61 -22.96
N TRP A 733 14.83 45.17 -22.41
CA TRP A 733 16.05 44.78 -23.15
C TRP A 733 15.81 43.69 -24.23
N SER A 734 14.84 42.82 -24.00
CA SER A 734 14.47 41.72 -24.90
C SER A 734 13.29 42.02 -25.81
N PHE A 735 12.77 43.24 -25.80
CA PHE A 735 11.66 43.64 -26.66
C PHE A 735 12.15 44.05 -28.04
N ARG A 736 11.37 43.77 -29.07
CA ARG A 736 11.65 44.17 -30.46
C ARG A 736 11.66 45.67 -30.67
N ARG A 737 11.01 46.46 -29.82
CA ARG A 737 11.03 47.92 -29.78
C ARG A 737 10.60 48.39 -28.38
N ALA A 738 10.88 49.64 -28.07
CA ALA A 738 10.32 50.25 -26.85
C ALA A 738 8.79 50.29 -26.83
N PRO A 739 8.15 50.10 -25.68
CA PRO A 739 6.69 50.29 -25.53
C PRO A 739 6.28 51.71 -25.88
N ARG A 740 5.12 51.82 -26.53
CA ARG A 740 4.53 53.13 -26.88
C ARG A 740 3.76 53.68 -25.70
N SER A 741 3.55 55.02 -25.68
CA SER A 741 2.71 55.67 -24.70
C SER A 741 1.28 55.10 -24.69
N GLY A 742 0.60 55.17 -23.55
CA GLY A 742 -0.71 54.59 -23.32
C GLY A 742 -0.60 53.15 -22.79
N VAL A 743 -1.52 52.27 -23.22
CA VAL A 743 -1.70 50.92 -22.64
C VAL A 743 -0.40 50.07 -22.60
N GLU A 744 0.55 50.23 -23.54
CA GLU A 744 1.80 49.48 -23.48
C GLU A 744 2.68 49.98 -22.34
N GLN A 745 2.73 51.32 -22.14
CA GLN A 745 3.49 51.96 -21.07
C GLN A 745 2.86 51.64 -19.69
N ASP A 746 1.52 51.69 -19.60
CA ASP A 746 0.80 51.39 -18.36
C ASP A 746 1.05 49.92 -17.96
N GLN A 747 1.00 48.98 -18.93
CA GLN A 747 1.33 47.57 -18.67
C GLN A 747 2.80 47.41 -18.25
N LEU A 748 3.75 48.19 -18.78
CA LEU A 748 5.15 48.10 -18.38
C LEU A 748 5.34 48.58 -16.96
N THR A 749 4.71 49.71 -16.57
CA THR A 749 4.78 50.25 -15.22
C THR A 749 4.19 49.26 -14.22
N ASP A 750 3.00 48.72 -14.48
CA ASP A 750 2.38 47.68 -13.64
C ASP A 750 3.24 46.42 -13.55
N LEU A 751 3.80 45.93 -14.66
CA LEU A 751 4.69 44.78 -14.68
C LEU A 751 5.97 45.03 -13.86
N THR A 752 6.60 46.22 -13.95
CA THR A 752 7.80 46.55 -13.19
C THR A 752 7.50 46.54 -11.70
N THR A 753 6.44 47.21 -11.26
CA THR A 753 5.99 47.18 -9.88
C THR A 753 5.62 45.79 -9.40
N TYR A 754 4.96 44.98 -10.28
CA TYR A 754 4.52 43.61 -9.96
C TYR A 754 5.68 42.64 -9.69
N VAL A 755 6.83 42.81 -10.39
CA VAL A 755 8.01 41.96 -10.20
C VAL A 755 9.04 42.58 -9.24
N GLU A 756 8.80 43.83 -8.80
CA GLU A 756 9.63 44.51 -7.82
C GLU A 756 9.65 43.73 -6.51
N GLY A 757 10.81 43.50 -5.93
CA GLY A 757 10.96 42.74 -4.70
C GLY A 757 11.10 41.24 -4.89
N VAL A 758 11.03 40.70 -6.11
CA VAL A 758 11.32 39.29 -6.37
C VAL A 758 12.81 39.04 -6.23
N VAL A 759 13.20 38.27 -5.22
CA VAL A 759 14.61 37.88 -4.96
C VAL A 759 14.82 36.44 -5.40
N LEU A 760 15.82 36.24 -6.28
CA LEU A 760 16.22 34.90 -6.73
C LEU A 760 17.12 34.24 -5.68
N GLY A 761 16.85 32.98 -5.35
CA GLY A 761 17.65 32.17 -4.44
C GLY A 761 18.76 31.42 -5.17
N VAL A 762 19.57 30.65 -4.42
CA VAL A 762 20.58 29.75 -4.99
C VAL A 762 20.06 28.36 -5.32
N THR A 763 18.89 28.00 -4.82
CA THR A 763 18.30 26.66 -5.03
C THR A 763 17.62 26.59 -6.40
N PRO A 764 17.63 25.44 -7.09
CA PRO A 764 16.91 25.27 -8.35
C PRO A 764 15.39 25.51 -8.21
N ASP A 765 14.77 25.96 -9.29
CA ASP A 765 13.32 26.10 -9.40
C ASP A 765 12.66 24.74 -9.25
N ARG A 766 11.49 24.69 -8.57
CA ARG A 766 10.78 23.44 -8.38
C ARG A 766 9.27 23.59 -8.63
N TRP A 767 8.66 22.52 -9.14
CA TRP A 767 7.22 22.43 -9.21
C TRP A 767 6.62 22.23 -7.82
N TYR A 768 5.50 22.89 -7.58
CA TYR A 768 4.78 22.87 -6.32
C TYR A 768 3.30 22.56 -6.57
N TRP A 769 2.77 21.57 -5.83
CA TRP A 769 1.36 21.23 -5.85
C TRP A 769 0.65 21.90 -4.69
N THR A 770 -0.22 22.90 -4.97
CA THR A 770 -0.80 23.78 -3.95
C THR A 770 -1.84 23.13 -3.04
N LEU A 771 -2.39 21.97 -3.44
CA LEU A 771 -3.41 21.26 -2.67
C LEU A 771 -2.85 20.35 -1.57
N ASP A 772 -1.55 20.25 -1.42
CA ASP A 772 -0.89 19.43 -0.39
C ASP A 772 0.20 20.22 0.31
N GLY A 773 0.24 20.19 1.64
CA GLY A 773 1.24 20.93 2.42
C GLY A 773 2.69 20.52 2.16
N SER A 774 2.92 19.32 1.62
CA SER A 774 4.25 18.88 1.20
C SER A 774 4.74 19.55 -0.10
N GLY A 775 3.82 20.14 -0.88
CA GLY A 775 4.09 20.63 -2.23
C GLY A 775 4.21 19.56 -3.30
N GLU A 776 4.07 18.29 -2.93
CA GLU A 776 4.11 17.16 -3.85
C GLU A 776 2.70 16.75 -4.30
N PHE A 777 2.58 16.29 -5.55
CA PHE A 777 1.29 15.82 -6.07
C PHE A 777 0.78 14.62 -5.29
N SER A 778 -0.42 14.75 -4.74
CA SER A 778 -1.13 13.63 -4.15
C SER A 778 -2.40 13.29 -4.92
N VAL A 779 -2.56 12.00 -5.26
CA VAL A 779 -3.79 11.50 -5.89
C VAL A 779 -5.00 11.75 -4.98
N ALA A 780 -4.79 11.80 -3.68
CA ALA A 780 -5.84 12.04 -2.69
C ALA A 780 -6.41 13.45 -2.79
N SER A 781 -5.56 14.49 -2.91
CA SER A 781 -5.99 15.88 -3.05
C SER A 781 -6.69 16.13 -4.39
N ALA A 782 -6.09 15.67 -5.50
CA ALA A 782 -6.69 15.80 -6.83
C ALA A 782 -8.07 15.12 -6.91
N ARG A 783 -8.18 13.89 -6.38
CA ARG A 783 -9.44 13.15 -6.29
C ARG A 783 -10.50 13.91 -5.47
N LYS A 784 -10.09 14.52 -4.33
CA LYS A 784 -11.02 15.27 -3.48
C LYS A 784 -11.64 16.42 -4.25
N VAL A 785 -10.85 17.18 -4.99
CA VAL A 785 -11.36 18.28 -5.84
C VAL A 785 -12.38 17.76 -6.87
N ILE A 786 -12.09 16.64 -7.53
CA ILE A 786 -13.01 16.06 -8.53
C ILE A 786 -14.30 15.55 -7.87
N ASP A 787 -14.22 14.87 -6.73
CA ASP A 787 -15.39 14.36 -6.00
C ASP A 787 -16.23 15.51 -5.44
N ASP A 788 -15.61 16.54 -4.88
CA ASP A 788 -16.30 17.69 -4.28
C ASP A 788 -17.03 18.55 -5.33
N ASN A 789 -16.52 18.62 -6.56
CA ASN A 789 -17.24 19.24 -7.68
C ASN A 789 -18.39 18.37 -8.21
N ARG A 790 -18.28 17.05 -8.06
CA ARG A 790 -19.26 16.11 -8.61
C ARG A 790 -20.44 15.85 -7.68
N PHE A 791 -20.18 15.84 -6.39
CA PHE A 791 -21.19 15.53 -5.39
C PHE A 791 -21.57 16.78 -4.61
N PRO A 792 -22.83 17.21 -4.69
CA PRO A 792 -23.31 18.34 -3.92
C PRO A 792 -23.30 18.02 -2.42
N GLU A 793 -23.40 19.04 -1.61
CA GLU A 793 -23.58 18.90 -0.19
C GLU A 793 -24.87 18.12 0.14
N VAL A 794 -24.77 17.14 1.00
CA VAL A 794 -25.89 16.27 1.39
C VAL A 794 -26.54 16.77 2.67
N SER A 795 -25.70 17.23 3.60
CA SER A 795 -26.08 17.78 4.89
C SER A 795 -24.85 18.37 5.57
N THR A 796 -25.00 18.95 6.75
CA THR A 796 -23.87 19.40 7.58
C THR A 796 -22.87 18.28 7.82
N GLN A 797 -21.64 18.62 8.19
CA GLN A 797 -20.53 17.71 8.36
C GLN A 797 -20.86 16.42 9.14
N THR A 798 -20.40 15.27 8.66
CA THR A 798 -20.56 14.00 9.37
C THR A 798 -19.73 13.97 10.64
N ARG A 799 -20.39 13.87 11.77
CA ARG A 799 -19.74 13.66 13.07
C ARG A 799 -19.18 12.24 13.15
N TRP A 800 -17.88 12.14 13.36
CA TRP A 800 -17.17 10.84 13.42
C TRP A 800 -16.34 10.75 14.69
N ILE A 801 -16.74 9.87 15.60
CA ILE A 801 -16.16 9.73 16.92
C ILE A 801 -15.17 8.58 16.96
N LYS A 802 -13.90 8.88 17.31
CA LYS A 802 -12.84 7.85 17.39
C LYS A 802 -13.07 6.86 18.54
N ALA A 803 -13.70 7.31 19.62
CA ALA A 803 -13.94 6.52 20.82
C ALA A 803 -14.86 5.30 20.56
N VAL A 804 -15.73 5.34 19.56
CA VAL A 804 -16.65 4.24 19.26
C VAL A 804 -16.28 3.47 18.00
N PRO A 805 -16.72 2.20 17.87
CA PRO A 805 -16.48 1.39 16.66
C PRO A 805 -17.06 2.00 15.39
N ILE A 806 -16.49 1.66 14.25
CA ILE A 806 -16.96 2.12 12.93
C ILE A 806 -18.44 1.77 12.70
N LYS A 807 -18.88 0.59 13.13
CA LYS A 807 -20.29 0.15 13.03
C LYS A 807 -21.25 1.08 13.75
N VAL A 808 -20.85 1.60 14.91
CA VAL A 808 -21.63 2.55 15.72
C VAL A 808 -21.68 3.92 15.06
N ASN A 809 -20.56 4.42 14.54
CA ASN A 809 -20.50 5.66 13.77
C ASN A 809 -21.41 5.61 12.52
N ILE A 810 -21.38 4.50 11.76
CA ILE A 810 -22.24 4.35 10.58
C ILE A 810 -23.72 4.28 11.01
N HIS A 811 -24.01 3.66 12.13
CA HIS A 811 -25.38 3.62 12.65
C HIS A 811 -25.88 5.03 12.98
N ALA A 812 -25.11 5.81 13.75
CA ALA A 812 -25.45 7.19 14.07
C ALA A 812 -25.61 8.06 12.79
N TRP A 813 -24.76 7.88 11.79
CA TRP A 813 -24.91 8.50 10.49
C TRP A 813 -26.21 8.11 9.77
N LYS A 814 -26.63 6.84 9.86
CA LYS A 814 -27.90 6.38 9.30
C LYS A 814 -29.11 6.93 10.06
N VAL A 815 -29.02 7.06 11.39
CA VAL A 815 -30.06 7.72 12.21
C VAL A 815 -30.29 9.13 11.70
N ARG A 816 -29.21 9.91 11.56
CA ARG A 816 -29.24 11.27 11.04
C ARG A 816 -29.85 11.36 9.64
N MET A 817 -29.52 10.44 8.74
CA MET A 817 -30.00 10.42 7.36
C MET A 817 -31.40 9.82 7.20
N ASP A 818 -32.01 9.40 8.27
CA ASP A 818 -33.26 8.62 8.28
C ASP A 818 -33.23 7.45 7.29
N CYS A 819 -32.15 6.70 7.32
CA CYS A 819 -31.90 5.60 6.38
C CYS A 819 -31.90 4.22 7.05
N LEU A 820 -32.55 4.10 8.22
CA LEU A 820 -32.77 2.84 8.90
C LEU A 820 -34.11 2.20 8.49
N PRO A 821 -34.21 0.86 8.50
CA PRO A 821 -35.44 0.14 8.19
C PRO A 821 -36.40 0.16 9.42
N THR A 822 -36.85 1.34 9.83
CA THR A 822 -37.94 1.50 10.78
C THR A 822 -39.24 1.06 10.11
N ARG A 823 -40.28 0.70 10.89
CA ARG A 823 -41.57 0.24 10.36
C ARG A 823 -42.19 1.31 9.46
N LEU A 824 -42.12 2.59 9.83
CA LEU A 824 -42.56 3.69 8.98
C LEU A 824 -41.81 3.75 7.66
N ASN A 825 -40.48 3.63 7.67
CA ASN A 825 -39.66 3.67 6.48
C ASN A 825 -39.86 2.43 5.57
N ILE A 826 -40.16 1.28 6.15
CA ILE A 826 -40.53 0.05 5.42
C ILE A 826 -41.85 0.26 4.70
N SER A 827 -42.89 0.73 5.42
CA SER A 827 -44.23 1.03 4.88
C SER A 827 -44.17 2.08 3.77
N ARG A 828 -43.41 3.19 3.96
CA ARG A 828 -43.20 4.23 2.91
C ARG A 828 -42.57 3.70 1.62
N ARG A 829 -41.97 2.52 1.65
CA ARG A 829 -41.41 1.84 0.48
C ARG A 829 -42.37 0.84 -0.17
N GLY A 830 -43.61 0.80 0.27
CA GLY A 830 -44.61 -0.13 -0.23
C GLY A 830 -44.36 -1.59 0.19
N ILE A 831 -43.60 -1.84 1.25
CA ILE A 831 -43.41 -3.18 1.80
C ILE A 831 -44.47 -3.39 2.86
N ASP A 832 -45.29 -4.42 2.67
CA ASP A 832 -46.37 -4.76 3.58
C ASP A 832 -45.81 -5.25 4.91
N ILE A 833 -46.35 -4.68 6.02
CA ILE A 833 -45.95 -5.01 7.38
C ILE A 833 -47.20 -5.05 8.29
N PRO A 834 -47.25 -5.94 9.30
CA PRO A 834 -48.43 -6.10 10.17
C PRO A 834 -48.81 -4.87 10.99
N SER A 835 -47.86 -4.02 11.32
CA SER A 835 -48.08 -2.82 12.13
C SER A 835 -46.96 -1.81 11.93
N ILE A 836 -47.28 -0.52 11.94
CA ILE A 836 -46.35 0.61 11.89
C ILE A 836 -45.95 1.11 13.29
N LEU A 837 -46.54 0.58 14.36
CA LEU A 837 -46.29 0.98 15.74
C LEU A 837 -44.90 0.57 16.22
N CYS A 838 -44.31 1.37 17.10
CA CYS A 838 -42.98 1.12 17.65
C CYS A 838 -42.98 -0.20 18.48
N PRO A 839 -42.13 -1.19 18.17
CA PRO A 839 -42.09 -2.46 18.89
C PRO A 839 -41.49 -2.32 20.29
N VAL A 840 -40.96 -1.15 20.68
CA VAL A 840 -40.34 -0.89 21.98
C VAL A 840 -41.38 -0.35 22.99
N CYS A 841 -42.24 0.59 22.58
CA CYS A 841 -43.28 1.17 23.44
C CYS A 841 -44.69 0.70 23.09
N GLY A 842 -44.94 0.20 21.89
CA GLY A 842 -46.24 -0.30 21.43
C GLY A 842 -47.29 0.78 21.07
N SER A 843 -47.00 2.09 21.29
CA SER A 843 -48.02 3.14 21.30
C SER A 843 -47.95 4.14 20.14
N VAL A 844 -46.80 4.39 19.58
CA VAL A 844 -46.57 5.45 18.56
C VAL A 844 -45.92 4.85 17.31
N THR A 845 -46.11 5.50 16.14
CA THR A 845 -45.48 5.08 14.87
C THR A 845 -43.98 5.06 14.99
N GLU A 846 -43.34 3.95 14.54
CA GLU A 846 -41.88 3.81 14.56
C GLU A 846 -41.23 4.65 13.46
N SER A 847 -40.84 5.88 13.76
CA SER A 847 -39.91 6.69 12.98
C SER A 847 -38.52 6.67 13.63
N SER A 848 -37.50 7.15 12.92
CA SER A 848 -36.15 7.32 13.52
C SER A 848 -36.17 8.34 14.66
N SER A 849 -36.89 9.46 14.50
CA SER A 849 -37.05 10.46 15.56
C SER A 849 -37.74 9.87 16.80
N HIS A 850 -38.87 9.19 16.61
CA HIS A 850 -39.54 8.54 17.74
C HIS A 850 -38.61 7.52 18.43
N LEU A 851 -38.03 6.57 17.69
CA LEU A 851 -37.28 5.46 18.28
C LEU A 851 -36.06 5.91 19.10
N PHE A 852 -35.32 6.94 18.65
CA PHE A 852 -34.07 7.36 19.26
C PHE A 852 -34.18 8.58 20.18
N PHE A 853 -35.27 9.37 20.07
CA PHE A 853 -35.41 10.60 20.84
C PHE A 853 -36.72 10.64 21.64
N ASP A 854 -37.87 10.29 21.05
CA ASP A 854 -39.20 10.47 21.69
C ASP A 854 -39.73 9.25 22.44
N CYS A 855 -39.22 8.03 22.11
CA CYS A 855 -39.63 6.80 22.79
C CYS A 855 -39.26 6.87 24.27
N LEU A 856 -40.21 6.47 25.16
CA LEU A 856 -40.02 6.48 26.61
C LEU A 856 -38.72 5.81 27.05
N VAL A 857 -38.37 4.67 26.42
CA VAL A 857 -37.12 3.95 26.72
C VAL A 857 -35.91 4.78 26.33
N ALA A 858 -35.95 5.49 25.20
CA ALA A 858 -34.86 6.37 24.76
C ALA A 858 -34.71 7.57 25.69
N LYS A 859 -35.80 8.26 26.03
CA LYS A 859 -35.82 9.41 26.96
C LYS A 859 -35.29 9.03 28.35
N ASP A 860 -35.77 7.91 28.92
CA ASP A 860 -35.32 7.42 30.23
C ASP A 860 -33.81 7.15 30.27
N ASN A 861 -33.30 6.40 29.29
CA ASN A 861 -31.87 6.11 29.23
C ASN A 861 -31.02 7.37 28.94
N PHE A 862 -31.53 8.33 28.17
CA PHE A 862 -30.84 9.59 27.94
C PHE A 862 -30.81 10.46 29.21
N ARG A 863 -31.88 10.50 30.01
CA ARG A 863 -31.89 11.14 31.33
C ARG A 863 -30.85 10.52 32.28
N LYS A 864 -30.75 9.19 32.28
CA LYS A 864 -29.73 8.47 33.07
C LYS A 864 -28.32 8.83 32.63
N ILE A 865 -28.09 8.96 31.34
CA ILE A 865 -26.76 9.43 30.82
C ILE A 865 -26.48 10.87 31.27
N CYS A 866 -27.43 11.79 31.16
CA CYS A 866 -27.23 13.18 31.58
C CYS A 866 -26.93 13.26 33.10
N ARG A 867 -27.64 12.49 33.94
CA ARG A 867 -27.36 12.40 35.37
C ARG A 867 -25.96 11.82 35.65
N TRP A 868 -25.59 10.75 34.97
CA TRP A 868 -24.26 10.11 35.12
C TRP A 868 -23.11 11.01 34.72
N TRP A 869 -23.33 11.89 33.72
CA TRP A 869 -22.35 12.88 33.26
C TRP A 869 -22.45 14.24 33.97
N GLU A 870 -23.38 14.40 34.90
CA GLU A 870 -23.65 15.69 35.57
C GLU A 870 -23.85 16.85 34.59
N VAL A 871 -24.62 16.60 33.51
CA VAL A 871 -24.98 17.60 32.52
C VAL A 871 -26.50 17.85 32.51
N ASP A 872 -26.90 19.07 32.18
CA ASP A 872 -28.33 19.45 32.13
C ASP A 872 -29.07 18.61 31.07
N PHE A 873 -30.17 18.00 31.49
CA PHE A 873 -31.06 17.30 30.59
C PHE A 873 -31.94 18.30 29.82
N MET A 874 -32.00 18.12 28.50
CA MET A 874 -32.92 18.86 27.63
C MET A 874 -33.72 17.81 26.80
N GLU A 875 -35.01 18.03 26.67
CA GLU A 875 -35.79 17.21 25.74
C GLU A 875 -35.38 17.55 24.30
N VAL A 876 -35.00 16.55 23.54
CA VAL A 876 -34.60 16.65 22.14
C VAL A 876 -35.46 15.69 21.31
N HIS A 877 -35.99 16.14 20.21
CA HIS A 877 -36.87 15.40 19.31
C HIS A 877 -36.24 15.03 18.00
N THR A 878 -35.15 15.69 17.65
CA THR A 878 -34.42 15.49 16.38
C THR A 878 -32.91 15.37 16.59
N PHE A 879 -32.25 14.80 15.59
CA PHE A 879 -30.79 14.73 15.57
C PHE A 879 -30.13 16.13 15.61
N ASP A 880 -30.71 17.12 14.94
CA ASP A 880 -30.14 18.48 14.87
C ASP A 880 -30.34 19.25 16.18
N GLU A 881 -31.43 19.05 16.88
CA GLU A 881 -31.64 19.54 18.26
C GLU A 881 -30.63 18.92 19.22
N TRP A 882 -30.41 17.60 19.12
CA TRP A 882 -29.40 16.91 19.91
C TRP A 882 -27.98 17.48 19.62
N VAL A 883 -27.66 17.75 18.36
CA VAL A 883 -26.36 18.40 18.00
C VAL A 883 -26.27 19.78 18.64
N SER A 884 -27.31 20.57 18.60
CA SER A 884 -27.35 21.91 19.21
C SER A 884 -27.15 21.83 20.73
N TRP A 885 -27.85 20.88 21.40
CA TRP A 885 -27.66 20.61 22.82
C TRP A 885 -26.20 20.29 23.15
N ILE A 886 -25.57 19.32 22.49
CA ILE A 886 -24.20 18.90 22.82
C ILE A 886 -23.14 19.95 22.52
N VAL A 887 -23.36 20.79 21.49
CA VAL A 887 -22.48 21.93 21.17
C VAL A 887 -22.54 23.00 22.26
N ASN A 888 -23.72 23.25 22.80
CA ASN A 888 -23.95 24.29 23.82
C ASN A 888 -23.56 23.85 25.25
N LEU A 889 -23.31 22.58 25.52
CA LEU A 889 -22.85 22.14 26.84
C LEU A 889 -21.54 22.86 27.23
N ARG A 890 -21.44 23.26 28.52
CA ARG A 890 -20.25 23.94 29.08
C ARG A 890 -19.21 22.93 29.60
N ILE A 891 -18.79 22.01 28.74
CA ILE A 891 -17.75 21.00 29.05
C ILE A 891 -16.64 21.02 28.00
N PRO A 892 -15.39 20.54 28.31
CA PRO A 892 -14.28 20.53 27.39
C PRO A 892 -14.57 19.74 26.11
N ILE A 893 -13.98 20.15 25.00
CA ILE A 893 -14.22 19.55 23.66
C ILE A 893 -13.95 18.04 23.64
N LYS A 894 -12.92 17.58 24.37
CA LYS A 894 -12.61 16.14 24.44
C LYS A 894 -13.72 15.36 25.14
N HIS A 895 -14.25 15.89 26.25
CA HIS A 895 -15.37 15.29 26.98
C HIS A 895 -16.66 15.33 26.15
N LYS A 896 -16.93 16.44 25.42
CA LYS A 896 -18.07 16.47 24.46
C LYS A 896 -18.02 15.33 23.47
N ARG A 897 -16.83 15.09 22.86
CA ARG A 897 -16.66 14.00 21.90
C ARG A 897 -16.85 12.62 22.53
N LEU A 898 -16.49 12.47 23.79
CA LEU A 898 -16.67 11.22 24.52
C LEU A 898 -18.15 10.98 24.82
N LEU A 899 -18.87 12.03 25.30
CA LEU A 899 -20.32 12.00 25.54
C LEU A 899 -21.10 11.74 24.23
N GLU A 900 -20.68 12.35 23.11
CA GLU A 900 -21.23 12.00 21.79
C GLU A 900 -21.08 10.51 21.49
N GLY A 901 -19.93 9.93 21.81
CA GLY A 901 -19.69 8.49 21.65
C GLY A 901 -20.62 7.64 22.51
N VAL A 902 -20.89 8.06 23.74
CA VAL A 902 -21.85 7.40 24.64
C VAL A 902 -23.27 7.45 24.06
N CYS A 903 -23.70 8.61 23.57
CA CYS A 903 -25.02 8.74 22.92
C CYS A 903 -25.13 7.89 21.66
N PHE A 904 -24.07 7.81 20.84
CA PHE A 904 -24.05 6.90 19.67
C PHE A 904 -24.15 5.43 20.10
N GLY A 905 -23.54 5.08 21.24
CA GLY A 905 -23.65 3.77 21.88
C GLY A 905 -25.08 3.48 22.32
N LEU A 906 -25.75 4.44 22.94
CA LEU A 906 -27.17 4.32 23.32
C LEU A 906 -28.04 4.03 22.09
N TRP A 907 -27.94 4.79 21.02
CA TRP A 907 -28.74 4.55 19.81
C TRP A 907 -28.45 3.19 19.18
N TRP A 908 -27.20 2.74 19.21
CA TRP A 908 -26.81 1.41 18.74
C TRP A 908 -27.47 0.30 19.58
N LEU A 909 -27.52 0.43 20.91
CA LEU A 909 -28.12 -0.54 21.82
C LEU A 909 -29.64 -0.52 21.75
N ILE A 910 -30.28 0.66 21.62
CA ILE A 910 -31.74 0.75 21.38
C ILE A 910 -32.10 0.03 20.07
N TRP A 911 -31.31 0.21 18.99
CA TRP A 911 -31.55 -0.51 17.76
C TRP A 911 -31.37 -2.03 17.90
N ALA A 912 -30.36 -2.46 18.66
CA ALA A 912 -30.14 -3.87 18.96
C ALA A 912 -31.32 -4.45 19.81
N TYR A 913 -31.77 -3.73 20.82
CA TYR A 913 -32.91 -4.06 21.63
C TYR A 913 -34.18 -4.17 20.78
N ARG A 914 -34.49 -3.15 19.97
CA ARG A 914 -35.61 -3.14 19.02
C ARG A 914 -35.62 -4.37 18.11
N ASN A 915 -34.46 -4.73 17.60
CA ASN A 915 -34.35 -5.92 16.73
C ASN A 915 -34.60 -7.23 17.51
N LYS A 916 -34.19 -7.31 18.78
CA LYS A 916 -34.55 -8.45 19.65
C LYS A 916 -36.06 -8.53 19.89
N CYS A 917 -36.75 -7.39 20.09
CA CYS A 917 -38.20 -7.36 20.22
C CYS A 917 -38.96 -7.83 18.94
N VAL A 918 -38.39 -7.52 17.76
CA VAL A 918 -39.03 -7.89 16.47
C VAL A 918 -38.72 -9.31 16.03
N PHE A 919 -37.48 -9.78 16.23
CA PHE A 919 -36.99 -11.04 15.66
C PHE A 919 -36.53 -12.07 16.71
N GLY A 920 -36.54 -11.70 17.99
CA GLY A 920 -36.13 -12.60 19.08
C GLY A 920 -37.25 -13.50 19.52
N VAL A 921 -36.91 -14.65 20.13
CA VAL A 921 -37.87 -15.61 20.72
C VAL A 921 -38.28 -15.15 22.13
N VAL A 922 -37.40 -14.44 22.85
CA VAL A 922 -37.61 -13.96 24.22
C VAL A 922 -37.51 -12.43 24.22
N SER A 923 -38.42 -11.77 24.91
CA SER A 923 -38.44 -10.31 25.07
C SER A 923 -37.31 -9.89 26.03
N PRO A 924 -36.35 -9.06 25.60
CA PRO A 924 -35.22 -8.67 26.45
C PRO A 924 -35.65 -7.72 27.57
N SER A 925 -34.96 -7.71 28.72
CA SER A 925 -35.15 -6.73 29.78
C SER A 925 -34.74 -5.31 29.37
N LYS A 926 -35.59 -4.29 29.67
CA LYS A 926 -35.30 -2.88 29.41
C LYS A 926 -34.25 -2.32 30.37
N ALA A 927 -34.15 -2.88 31.58
CA ALA A 927 -33.26 -2.43 32.65
C ALA A 927 -31.76 -2.48 32.28
N VAL A 928 -31.40 -3.44 31.45
CA VAL A 928 -29.99 -3.70 31.09
C VAL A 928 -29.38 -2.70 30.08
N ILE A 929 -30.23 -1.90 29.39
CA ILE A 929 -29.73 -1.00 28.30
C ILE A 929 -28.73 0.00 28.83
N PHE A 930 -28.99 0.64 29.96
CA PHE A 930 -28.08 1.64 30.54
C PHE A 930 -26.75 1.02 30.98
N ASP A 931 -26.76 -0.13 31.63
CA ASP A 931 -25.57 -0.83 32.08
C ASP A 931 -24.71 -1.26 30.92
N ASP A 932 -25.33 -1.71 29.84
CA ASP A 932 -24.64 -2.01 28.58
C ASP A 932 -24.02 -0.74 27.95
N VAL A 933 -24.71 0.41 27.99
CA VAL A 933 -24.13 1.69 27.51
C VAL A 933 -22.88 2.04 28.30
N VAL A 934 -22.94 1.97 29.65
CA VAL A 934 -21.81 2.28 30.52
C VAL A 934 -20.63 1.34 30.24
N SER A 935 -20.89 0.03 30.18
CA SER A 935 -19.86 -1.00 29.97
C SER A 935 -19.23 -0.92 28.61
N TYR A 936 -20.00 -0.83 27.54
CA TYR A 936 -19.47 -0.74 26.18
C TYR A 936 -18.73 0.56 25.94
N SER A 937 -19.23 1.70 26.44
CA SER A 937 -18.58 2.99 26.27
C SER A 937 -17.24 3.08 27.01
N PHE A 938 -17.15 2.51 28.24
CA PHE A 938 -15.87 2.36 28.94
C PHE A 938 -14.87 1.57 28.11
N TYR A 939 -15.28 0.38 27.66
CA TYR A 939 -14.44 -0.52 26.90
C TYR A 939 -13.93 0.14 25.60
N TRP A 940 -14.83 0.77 24.82
CA TRP A 940 -14.45 1.41 23.58
C TRP A 940 -13.54 2.61 23.80
N SER A 941 -13.82 3.47 24.77
CA SER A 941 -13.06 4.69 25.05
C SER A 941 -11.65 4.38 25.54
N ARG A 942 -11.50 3.48 26.51
CA ARG A 942 -10.22 3.06 27.07
C ARG A 942 -9.26 2.53 25.99
N PHE A 943 -9.78 1.74 25.04
CA PHE A 943 -8.93 1.07 24.06
C PHE A 943 -8.74 1.84 22.76
N ARG A 944 -9.59 2.81 22.46
CA ARG A 944 -9.54 3.57 21.20
C ARG A 944 -8.96 4.97 21.36
N CYS A 945 -9.00 5.54 22.55
CA CYS A 945 -8.47 6.89 22.80
C CYS A 945 -7.06 6.90 23.39
N ASN A 946 -6.44 5.73 23.65
CA ASN A 946 -5.14 5.59 24.33
C ASN A 946 -5.07 6.33 25.70
N VAL A 947 -6.19 6.43 26.38
CA VAL A 947 -6.31 7.06 27.70
C VAL A 947 -6.43 5.98 28.76
N SER A 948 -5.71 6.13 29.86
CA SER A 948 -5.76 5.20 30.99
C SER A 948 -6.60 5.80 32.09
N PHE A 949 -7.76 5.22 32.36
CA PHE A 949 -8.63 5.56 33.48
C PHE A 949 -9.22 4.31 34.08
N SER A 950 -9.59 4.39 35.38
CA SER A 950 -10.12 3.26 36.10
C SER A 950 -11.61 3.04 35.77
N TRP A 951 -12.07 1.80 36.00
CA TRP A 951 -13.51 1.49 35.91
C TRP A 951 -14.33 2.24 36.96
N VAL A 952 -13.76 2.42 38.17
CA VAL A 952 -14.43 3.11 39.28
C VAL A 952 -14.65 4.58 38.96
N ASP A 953 -13.65 5.26 38.38
CA ASP A 953 -13.76 6.66 37.96
C ASP A 953 -14.83 6.81 36.87
N TRP A 954 -14.85 5.88 35.91
CA TRP A 954 -15.84 5.86 34.83
C TRP A 954 -17.27 5.68 35.34
N LEU A 955 -17.44 4.80 36.34
CA LEU A 955 -18.76 4.57 36.95
C LEU A 955 -19.27 5.77 37.75
N LYS A 956 -18.34 6.43 38.51
CA LYS A 956 -18.71 7.58 39.33
C LYS A 956 -19.12 8.76 38.45
N ASN A 957 -18.25 9.22 37.62
CA ASN A 957 -18.52 10.30 36.68
C ASN A 957 -17.45 10.35 35.58
N PRO A 958 -17.79 10.13 34.29
CA PRO A 958 -16.84 10.20 33.18
C PRO A 958 -16.21 11.57 32.96
N TYR A 959 -16.79 12.63 33.50
CA TYR A 959 -16.21 14.00 33.43
C TYR A 959 -14.91 14.13 34.24
N LEU A 960 -14.76 13.33 35.30
CA LEU A 960 -13.55 13.31 36.13
C LEU A 960 -12.36 12.61 35.48
N VAL A 961 -12.57 11.98 34.34
CA VAL A 961 -11.53 11.25 33.61
C VAL A 961 -10.59 12.25 32.91
N THR A 962 -9.31 12.19 33.22
CA THR A 962 -8.27 13.00 32.55
C THR A 962 -8.04 12.49 31.12
N LEU A 963 -8.36 13.30 30.09
CA LEU A 963 -8.31 12.96 28.66
C LEU A 963 -7.11 13.59 27.95
#